data_c7dc5e86ec8c067949d1de0333e81804
#
_entry.id   c7dc5e86ec8c067949d1de0333e81804
#
_cell.length_a   1.000
_cell.length_b   1.000
_cell.length_c   1.000
_cell.angle_alpha   90.00
_cell.angle_beta   90.00
_cell.angle_gamma   90.00
#
_symmetry.space_group_name_H-M   'P 1'
#
loop_
_entity.id
_entity.type
_entity.pdbx_description
1 polymer ?
#
loop_
_entity_poly.entity_id
_entity_poly.type
_entity_poly.pdbx_seq_one_letter_code
_entity_poly.pdbx_strand_id
1 'polypeptide(L)'
;MCGIAGIVRLNGAPVPQLKRALAVQAELISHRGPDGEAFWLSPNQNCGLAHRRLAIIDLTATGAQPMQGPNGTVVAHNGEIYNYRELRTALADRWPFRTASDTECILACYDIHGEEFLTRLRGMFAFVLFDERRQRLIAARDRFGIKPLYYAAVDGVLYFASEVKALLPFLPDIETDPGALAEYLTFQYTIGSKTLFKHVHQLLPGHYLVAENGRFETRRYWDVRYDIDGEHNAPYFEHRLRELLNDSVLMHLRADVPVGAYISGGIDSSLMAVLAAKLDPQQRQGFHGRFTDHPGYDESSYARTAAEHASATLSVRDITAKDFVGNIQDLIWHLDFPVGGPGSFPQFMVSELAAEHVKVVLGGQGGDEIFGGYARYLVAYFEQCIKAAIDGTYKNGNFVVTIESIVPNLGVLREYKPLLREFWREGLFGDLDDRYFRLIDRSSDMTEEVDWHALDKKQVFDAFRSIFNNADNVGHEAYLDKMTHFDFKCSLPALLHIEDRVAMAHGLESRVPFLDHPLVEFAATVPADVKFSGGDIKHLLKRALGSELPDSILRRRDKMGFPVPLKEWFAGELRDFMQDTFRSRAARSRPFMNADAVLANFDRAEQFSRKTWGLISLEIWHQMFHDRASEILRAFKSAGPGFG
;
A
#
# COMPACT_ATOMS: atom_id res chain seq x y z
N MET A 1 -6.52 4.70 -13.21
CA MET A 1 -6.64 5.46 -11.93
C MET A 1 -6.47 6.93 -12.16
N CYS A 2 -6.87 7.75 -11.19
CA CYS A 2 -6.96 9.19 -11.37
C CYS A 2 -6.15 9.93 -10.31
N GLY A 3 -5.97 11.23 -10.49
CA GLY A 3 -5.53 12.16 -9.44
C GLY A 3 -6.72 13.00 -9.00
N ILE A 4 -6.96 13.08 -7.69
CA ILE A 4 -7.96 13.97 -7.11
C ILE A 4 -7.29 15.00 -6.22
N ALA A 5 -7.81 16.21 -6.24
CA ALA A 5 -7.44 17.27 -5.33
C ALA A 5 -8.64 18.17 -5.02
N GLY A 6 -8.56 18.92 -3.95
CA GLY A 6 -9.63 19.84 -3.61
C GLY A 6 -9.35 20.67 -2.39
N ILE A 7 -10.20 21.67 -2.23
CA ILE A 7 -10.09 22.69 -1.20
C ILE A 7 -11.48 23.04 -0.69
N VAL A 8 -11.66 23.11 0.61
CA VAL A 8 -12.89 23.60 1.22
C VAL A 8 -12.60 24.50 2.42
N ARG A 9 -13.25 25.63 2.48
CA ARG A 9 -13.22 26.50 3.64
C ARG A 9 -14.35 26.12 4.61
N LEU A 10 -13.95 25.74 5.80
CA LEU A 10 -14.85 25.15 6.81
C LEU A 10 -15.99 26.08 7.24
N ASN A 11 -15.75 27.40 7.31
CA ASN A 11 -16.77 28.37 7.70
C ASN A 11 -17.68 28.85 6.55
N GLY A 12 -17.57 28.24 5.36
CA GLY A 12 -18.40 28.56 4.21
C GLY A 12 -18.04 29.86 3.46
N ALA A 13 -17.04 30.62 3.91
CA ALA A 13 -16.59 31.83 3.22
C ALA A 13 -15.80 31.47 1.95
N PRO A 14 -15.75 32.33 0.93
CA PRO A 14 -14.99 32.10 -0.29
C PRO A 14 -13.50 31.85 -0.01
N VAL A 15 -12.89 30.94 -0.77
CA VAL A 15 -11.44 30.70 -0.77
C VAL A 15 -10.80 31.65 -1.79
N PRO A 16 -9.88 32.52 -1.38
CA PRO A 16 -9.19 33.40 -2.32
C PRO A 16 -8.42 32.61 -3.39
N GLN A 17 -8.54 33.00 -4.66
CA GLN A 17 -7.86 32.37 -5.79
C GLN A 17 -8.09 30.84 -5.89
N LEU A 18 -9.29 30.36 -5.55
CA LEU A 18 -9.61 28.93 -5.49
C LEU A 18 -9.25 28.17 -6.78
N LYS A 19 -9.65 28.69 -7.95
CA LYS A 19 -9.33 28.05 -9.25
C LYS A 19 -7.83 27.89 -9.47
N ARG A 20 -7.05 28.91 -9.12
CA ARG A 20 -5.59 28.87 -9.24
C ARG A 20 -4.95 27.86 -8.26
N ALA A 21 -5.42 27.82 -7.03
CA ALA A 21 -4.95 26.85 -6.05
C ALA A 21 -5.20 25.40 -6.53
N LEU A 22 -6.40 25.13 -7.07
CA LEU A 22 -6.73 23.83 -7.67
C LEU A 22 -5.85 23.50 -8.88
N ALA A 23 -5.54 24.48 -9.74
CA ALA A 23 -4.66 24.25 -10.89
C ALA A 23 -3.24 23.86 -10.46
N VAL A 24 -2.70 24.47 -9.39
CA VAL A 24 -1.40 24.07 -8.81
C VAL A 24 -1.45 22.64 -8.26
N GLN A 25 -2.52 22.30 -7.53
CA GLN A 25 -2.70 20.91 -7.03
C GLN A 25 -2.78 19.91 -8.18
N ALA A 26 -3.59 20.20 -9.20
CA ALA A 26 -3.79 19.31 -10.34
C ALA A 26 -2.52 19.11 -11.17
N GLU A 27 -1.71 20.15 -11.34
CA GLU A 27 -0.42 20.05 -12.05
C GLU A 27 0.56 19.13 -11.35
N LEU A 28 0.67 19.22 -10.01
CA LEU A 28 1.57 18.39 -9.20
C LEU A 28 1.20 16.90 -9.21
N ILE A 29 -0.03 16.54 -9.61
CA ILE A 29 -0.50 15.15 -9.75
C ILE A 29 -0.87 14.81 -11.21
N SER A 30 -0.37 15.55 -12.20
CA SER A 30 -0.71 15.38 -13.62
C SER A 30 -0.37 14.00 -14.17
N HIS A 31 0.75 13.42 -13.72
CA HIS A 31 1.20 12.07 -14.09
C HIS A 31 0.17 10.97 -13.76
N ARG A 32 -0.69 11.18 -12.76
CA ARG A 32 -1.73 10.20 -12.38
C ARG A 32 -2.84 10.06 -13.40
N GLY A 33 -3.10 11.09 -14.19
CA GLY A 33 -4.21 11.08 -15.13
C GLY A 33 -3.91 11.88 -16.39
N PRO A 34 -3.19 11.27 -17.36
CA PRO A 34 -2.80 11.94 -18.58
C PRO A 34 -3.94 12.15 -19.59
N ASP A 35 -5.09 11.44 -19.43
CA ASP A 35 -6.19 11.43 -20.41
C ASP A 35 -7.13 12.65 -20.27
N GLY A 36 -7.03 13.43 -19.18
CA GLY A 36 -7.89 14.61 -19.03
C GLY A 36 -7.72 15.35 -17.71
N GLU A 37 -8.14 16.61 -17.73
CA GLU A 37 -8.17 17.51 -16.57
C GLU A 37 -9.50 18.24 -16.51
N ALA A 38 -10.10 18.34 -15.32
CA ALA A 38 -11.26 19.18 -15.13
C ALA A 38 -11.36 19.70 -13.67
N PHE A 39 -12.12 20.80 -13.54
CA PHE A 39 -12.34 21.49 -12.27
C PHE A 39 -13.82 21.73 -12.06
N TRP A 40 -14.21 21.69 -10.80
CA TRP A 40 -15.51 22.15 -10.35
C TRP A 40 -15.35 23.14 -9.19
N LEU A 41 -16.14 24.18 -9.19
CA LEU A 41 -16.15 25.21 -8.16
C LEU A 41 -17.58 25.39 -7.66
N SER A 42 -17.79 25.44 -6.34
CA SER A 42 -19.09 25.80 -5.77
C SER A 42 -19.49 27.22 -6.16
N PRO A 43 -20.79 27.54 -6.25
CA PRO A 43 -21.26 28.88 -6.62
C PRO A 43 -20.72 30.01 -5.73
N ASN A 44 -20.58 29.74 -4.42
CA ASN A 44 -20.02 30.67 -3.43
C ASN A 44 -18.49 30.57 -3.30
N GLN A 45 -17.83 29.76 -4.12
CA GLN A 45 -16.38 29.56 -4.14
C GLN A 45 -15.75 29.16 -2.79
N ASN A 46 -16.53 28.53 -1.90
CA ASN A 46 -16.03 27.98 -0.63
C ASN A 46 -15.48 26.57 -0.76
N CYS A 47 -15.83 25.86 -1.85
CA CYS A 47 -15.35 24.53 -2.18
C CYS A 47 -14.97 24.41 -3.64
N GLY A 48 -13.91 23.68 -3.94
CA GLY A 48 -13.51 23.33 -5.28
C GLY A 48 -12.86 21.96 -5.34
N LEU A 49 -13.09 21.26 -6.45
CA LEU A 49 -12.54 19.94 -6.75
C LEU A 49 -11.79 19.97 -8.07
N ALA A 50 -10.68 19.26 -8.14
CA ALA A 50 -9.90 19.03 -9.34
C ALA A 50 -9.74 17.52 -9.58
N HIS A 51 -9.70 17.14 -10.84
CA HIS A 51 -9.55 15.74 -11.26
C HIS A 51 -8.59 15.63 -12.43
N ARG A 52 -7.65 14.68 -12.33
CA ARG A 52 -6.77 14.20 -13.41
C ARG A 52 -7.22 12.79 -13.77
N ARG A 53 -7.60 12.58 -15.03
CA ARG A 53 -8.25 11.33 -15.48
C ARG A 53 -7.27 10.37 -16.14
N LEU A 54 -7.28 9.12 -15.69
CA LEU A 54 -6.85 7.96 -16.46
C LEU A 54 -8.10 7.14 -16.80
N ALA A 55 -8.47 7.12 -18.08
CA ALA A 55 -9.72 6.51 -18.54
C ALA A 55 -9.59 4.99 -18.65
N ILE A 56 -10.34 4.25 -17.81
CA ILE A 56 -10.36 2.79 -17.72
C ILE A 56 -11.77 2.25 -17.88
N ILE A 57 -12.77 2.81 -17.19
CA ILE A 57 -14.20 2.52 -17.37
C ILE A 57 -14.88 3.78 -17.93
N ASP A 58 -15.76 3.59 -18.91
CA ASP A 58 -16.41 4.66 -19.69
C ASP A 58 -15.39 5.59 -20.35
N LEU A 59 -14.78 5.15 -21.44
CA LEU A 59 -13.74 5.92 -22.16
C LEU A 59 -14.24 7.21 -22.81
N THR A 60 -15.55 7.49 -22.75
CA THR A 60 -16.17 8.65 -23.35
C THR A 60 -16.11 9.89 -22.44
N ALA A 61 -16.56 11.04 -22.96
CA ALA A 61 -16.67 12.28 -22.20
C ALA A 61 -17.69 12.20 -21.04
N THR A 62 -18.65 11.24 -21.08
CA THR A 62 -19.64 11.09 -20.01
C THR A 62 -19.04 10.60 -18.69
N GLY A 63 -17.88 9.89 -18.75
CA GLY A 63 -17.10 9.50 -17.58
C GLY A 63 -16.19 10.60 -17.01
N ALA A 64 -16.30 11.84 -17.50
CA ALA A 64 -15.48 12.95 -16.97
C ALA A 64 -15.85 13.31 -15.52
N GLN A 65 -14.85 13.77 -14.78
CA GLN A 65 -14.96 14.15 -13.36
C GLN A 65 -14.29 15.52 -13.13
N PRO A 66 -14.72 16.32 -12.12
CA PRO A 66 -15.71 16.00 -11.08
C PRO A 66 -17.11 15.79 -11.66
N MET A 67 -17.77 14.69 -11.26
CA MET A 67 -19.07 14.28 -11.78
C MET A 67 -20.21 14.86 -10.92
N GLN A 68 -21.21 15.43 -11.57
CA GLN A 68 -22.34 16.08 -10.91
C GLN A 68 -23.57 15.20 -10.93
N GLY A 69 -24.17 14.99 -9.75
CA GLY A 69 -25.46 14.33 -9.59
C GLY A 69 -26.66 15.27 -9.79
N PRO A 70 -27.87 14.72 -9.99
CA PRO A 70 -29.07 15.51 -10.22
C PRO A 70 -29.49 16.38 -9.03
N ASN A 71 -29.01 16.06 -7.85
CA ASN A 71 -29.42 16.67 -6.58
C ASN A 71 -28.40 17.65 -5.99
N GLY A 72 -27.49 18.21 -6.78
CA GLY A 72 -26.46 19.15 -6.31
C GLY A 72 -25.34 18.46 -5.52
N THR A 73 -25.15 17.17 -5.73
CA THR A 73 -23.97 16.43 -5.26
C THR A 73 -22.90 16.42 -6.35
N VAL A 74 -21.63 16.49 -5.95
CA VAL A 74 -20.48 16.46 -6.87
C VAL A 74 -19.43 15.53 -6.31
N VAL A 75 -18.82 14.69 -7.13
CA VAL A 75 -17.78 13.76 -6.72
C VAL A 75 -16.55 13.81 -7.62
N ALA A 76 -15.37 13.78 -6.99
CA ALA A 76 -14.10 13.46 -7.63
C ALA A 76 -13.58 12.13 -7.03
N HIS A 77 -13.35 11.14 -7.88
CA HIS A 77 -13.04 9.76 -7.52
C HIS A 77 -11.73 9.30 -8.15
N ASN A 78 -10.89 8.66 -7.36
CA ASN A 78 -9.69 7.95 -7.76
C ASN A 78 -9.84 6.48 -7.36
N GLY A 79 -10.07 5.59 -8.31
CA GLY A 79 -10.23 4.16 -8.05
C GLY A 79 -11.26 3.51 -8.95
N GLU A 80 -11.76 2.36 -8.48
CA GLU A 80 -12.73 1.52 -9.17
C GLU A 80 -13.77 0.98 -8.18
N ILE A 81 -15.06 1.13 -8.50
CA ILE A 81 -16.15 0.48 -7.77
C ILE A 81 -16.50 -0.80 -8.51
N TYR A 82 -15.88 -1.91 -8.14
CA TYR A 82 -15.97 -3.18 -8.87
C TYR A 82 -17.39 -3.73 -8.98
N ASN A 83 -18.25 -3.51 -7.98
CA ASN A 83 -19.65 -3.93 -8.00
C ASN A 83 -20.60 -2.91 -8.65
N TYR A 84 -20.10 -2.02 -9.52
CA TYR A 84 -20.93 -0.99 -10.14
C TYR A 84 -22.08 -1.56 -10.98
N ARG A 85 -21.90 -2.71 -11.63
CA ARG A 85 -22.95 -3.33 -12.45
C ARG A 85 -24.13 -3.79 -11.60
N GLU A 86 -23.84 -4.41 -10.47
CA GLU A 86 -24.82 -4.87 -9.49
C GLU A 86 -25.54 -3.69 -8.83
N LEU A 87 -24.80 -2.63 -8.45
CA LEU A 87 -25.38 -1.41 -7.89
C LEU A 87 -26.29 -0.70 -8.90
N ARG A 88 -25.87 -0.58 -10.15
CA ARG A 88 -26.70 0.00 -11.21
C ARG A 88 -28.03 -0.75 -11.37
N THR A 89 -27.98 -2.06 -11.39
CA THR A 89 -29.18 -2.90 -11.48
C THR A 89 -30.10 -2.69 -10.27
N ALA A 90 -29.54 -2.69 -9.07
CA ALA A 90 -30.30 -2.55 -7.82
C ALA A 90 -30.91 -1.15 -7.61
N LEU A 91 -30.32 -0.12 -8.22
CA LEU A 91 -30.74 1.27 -8.04
C LEU A 91 -31.47 1.88 -9.26
N ALA A 92 -31.66 1.11 -10.34
CA ALA A 92 -32.19 1.61 -11.62
C ALA A 92 -33.54 2.32 -11.49
N ASP A 93 -34.45 1.83 -10.62
CA ASP A 93 -35.78 2.42 -10.41
C ASP A 93 -35.76 3.72 -9.59
N ARG A 94 -34.63 4.01 -8.90
CA ARG A 94 -34.51 5.13 -7.96
C ARG A 94 -33.48 6.19 -8.40
N TRP A 95 -32.63 5.86 -9.38
CA TRP A 95 -31.59 6.72 -9.91
C TRP A 95 -31.53 6.66 -11.43
N PRO A 96 -31.65 7.81 -12.13
CA PRO A 96 -31.58 7.86 -13.60
C PRO A 96 -30.12 7.89 -14.05
N PHE A 97 -29.46 6.73 -14.14
CA PHE A 97 -28.10 6.64 -14.62
C PHE A 97 -27.91 7.24 -16.01
N ARG A 98 -26.88 8.07 -16.17
CA ARG A 98 -26.62 8.84 -17.41
C ARG A 98 -25.28 8.45 -18.06
N THR A 99 -24.39 7.80 -17.34
CA THR A 99 -23.05 7.41 -17.80
C THR A 99 -22.88 5.89 -17.74
N ALA A 100 -21.82 5.35 -18.33
CA ALA A 100 -21.41 3.97 -18.11
C ALA A 100 -20.37 3.84 -16.97
N SER A 101 -19.95 4.98 -16.38
CA SER A 101 -18.93 5.05 -15.34
C SER A 101 -19.40 4.43 -14.03
N ASP A 102 -18.49 3.75 -13.34
CA ASP A 102 -18.64 3.24 -11.99
C ASP A 102 -18.78 4.39 -10.96
N THR A 103 -18.14 5.53 -11.22
CA THR A 103 -18.18 6.74 -10.38
C THR A 103 -19.61 7.22 -10.10
N GLU A 104 -20.53 7.10 -11.07
CA GLU A 104 -21.92 7.52 -10.89
C GLU A 104 -22.62 6.71 -9.79
N CYS A 105 -22.18 5.48 -9.53
CA CYS A 105 -22.71 4.65 -8.44
C CYS A 105 -22.45 5.25 -7.06
N ILE A 106 -21.36 6.01 -6.88
CA ILE A 106 -21.07 6.70 -5.62
C ILE A 106 -22.16 7.75 -5.33
N LEU A 107 -22.51 8.55 -6.34
CA LEU A 107 -23.57 9.57 -6.23
C LEU A 107 -24.93 8.92 -5.94
N ALA A 108 -25.26 7.87 -6.70
CA ALA A 108 -26.52 7.13 -6.54
C ALA A 108 -26.64 6.51 -5.13
N CYS A 109 -25.58 5.85 -4.67
CA CYS A 109 -25.55 5.24 -3.35
C CYS A 109 -25.69 6.30 -2.24
N TYR A 110 -24.97 7.41 -2.33
CA TYR A 110 -25.05 8.50 -1.33
C TYR A 110 -26.47 9.10 -1.26
N ASP A 111 -27.05 9.45 -2.39
CA ASP A 111 -28.38 10.06 -2.42
C ASP A 111 -29.49 9.11 -1.91
N ILE A 112 -29.34 7.81 -2.12
CA ILE A 112 -30.35 6.81 -1.75
C ILE A 112 -30.17 6.28 -0.33
N HIS A 113 -28.92 6.07 0.12
CA HIS A 113 -28.62 5.39 1.39
C HIS A 113 -28.01 6.31 2.45
N GLY A 114 -27.71 7.57 2.13
CA GLY A 114 -27.11 8.50 3.09
C GLY A 114 -25.75 8.00 3.58
N GLU A 115 -25.48 8.07 4.88
CA GLU A 115 -24.14 7.73 5.46
C GLU A 115 -23.77 6.25 5.35
N GLU A 116 -24.73 5.35 5.21
CA GLU A 116 -24.48 3.91 5.08
C GLU A 116 -23.97 3.50 3.69
N PHE A 117 -23.92 4.42 2.71
CA PHE A 117 -23.54 4.10 1.34
C PHE A 117 -22.16 3.47 1.20
N LEU A 118 -21.20 3.85 2.06
CA LEU A 118 -19.81 3.33 2.01
C LEU A 118 -19.73 1.82 2.18
N THR A 119 -20.59 1.24 3.01
CA THR A 119 -20.60 -0.21 3.25
C THR A 119 -21.07 -1.03 2.05
N ARG A 120 -21.80 -0.39 1.12
CA ARG A 120 -22.32 -1.03 -0.11
C ARG A 120 -21.32 -1.03 -1.26
N LEU A 121 -20.27 -0.20 -1.18
CA LEU A 121 -19.24 -0.12 -2.20
C LEU A 121 -18.23 -1.26 -2.02
N ARG A 122 -18.00 -2.02 -3.09
CA ARG A 122 -16.93 -3.01 -3.21
C ARG A 122 -15.94 -2.52 -4.26
N GLY A 123 -14.73 -2.22 -3.85
CA GLY A 123 -13.73 -1.63 -4.74
C GLY A 123 -12.53 -1.07 -4.01
N MET A 124 -11.63 -0.51 -4.78
CA MET A 124 -10.49 0.27 -4.35
C MET A 124 -10.78 1.75 -4.67
N PHE A 125 -10.81 2.62 -3.68
CA PHE A 125 -11.21 3.99 -3.92
C PHE A 125 -10.67 5.00 -2.92
N ALA A 126 -10.43 6.19 -3.42
CA ALA A 126 -10.43 7.42 -2.65
C ALA A 126 -11.31 8.42 -3.40
N PHE A 127 -12.24 9.07 -2.73
CA PHE A 127 -13.08 10.08 -3.35
C PHE A 127 -13.39 11.23 -2.41
N VAL A 128 -13.75 12.35 -3.00
CA VAL A 128 -14.29 13.49 -2.31
C VAL A 128 -15.63 13.85 -2.92
N LEU A 129 -16.66 13.85 -2.10
CA LEU A 129 -18.03 14.20 -2.45
C LEU A 129 -18.43 15.46 -1.71
N PHE A 130 -18.99 16.44 -2.43
CA PHE A 130 -19.57 17.65 -1.86
C PHE A 130 -21.08 17.71 -2.13
N ASP A 131 -21.86 17.88 -1.07
CA ASP A 131 -23.32 18.10 -1.13
C ASP A 131 -23.57 19.61 -0.95
N GLU A 132 -23.90 20.27 -2.06
CA GLU A 132 -24.17 21.73 -2.08
C GLU A 132 -25.36 22.11 -1.20
N ARG A 133 -26.38 21.29 -1.10
CA ARG A 133 -27.60 21.59 -0.34
C ARG A 133 -27.33 21.56 1.16
N ARG A 134 -26.48 20.64 1.61
CA ARG A 134 -26.11 20.47 3.01
C ARG A 134 -24.84 21.25 3.38
N GLN A 135 -24.13 21.81 2.40
CA GLN A 135 -22.80 22.39 2.58
C GLN A 135 -21.88 21.42 3.31
N ARG A 136 -21.91 20.16 2.88
CA ARG A 136 -21.24 19.04 3.52
C ARG A 136 -20.25 18.39 2.55
N LEU A 137 -19.03 18.18 3.02
CA LEU A 137 -18.02 17.42 2.31
C LEU A 137 -17.82 16.07 2.97
N ILE A 138 -17.72 15.00 2.16
CA ILE A 138 -17.32 13.66 2.58
C ILE A 138 -16.11 13.27 1.75
N ALA A 139 -14.98 12.98 2.42
CA ALA A 139 -13.81 12.39 1.79
C ALA A 139 -13.65 10.97 2.33
N ALA A 140 -13.61 9.95 1.47
CA ALA A 140 -13.57 8.56 1.90
C ALA A 140 -12.41 7.80 1.25
N ARG A 141 -11.87 6.81 1.97
CA ARG A 141 -10.81 5.91 1.53
C ARG A 141 -11.24 4.46 1.68
N ASP A 142 -10.89 3.62 0.71
CA ASP A 142 -11.25 2.21 0.73
C ASP A 142 -10.78 1.46 1.98
N ARG A 143 -11.30 0.24 2.15
CA ARG A 143 -11.11 -0.59 3.36
C ARG A 143 -9.65 -0.88 3.68
N PHE A 144 -8.80 -0.98 2.66
CA PHE A 144 -7.39 -1.37 2.78
C PHE A 144 -6.43 -0.20 2.58
N GLY A 145 -6.93 0.96 2.11
CA GLY A 145 -6.12 2.11 1.74
C GLY A 145 -5.33 1.89 0.46
N ILE A 146 -5.88 1.10 -0.48
CA ILE A 146 -5.28 0.86 -1.80
C ILE A 146 -5.10 2.19 -2.53
N LYS A 147 -6.14 3.05 -2.49
CA LYS A 147 -6.04 4.39 -3.08
C LYS A 147 -5.68 5.43 -2.02
N PRO A 148 -4.71 6.30 -2.34
CA PRO A 148 -4.24 7.30 -1.38
C PRO A 148 -5.18 8.49 -1.28
N LEU A 149 -5.29 9.04 -0.05
CA LEU A 149 -5.93 10.32 0.21
C LEU A 149 -5.26 10.99 1.41
N TYR A 150 -4.73 12.20 1.17
CA TYR A 150 -4.07 13.01 2.18
C TYR A 150 -4.83 14.32 2.39
N TYR A 151 -4.68 14.89 3.59
CA TYR A 151 -5.28 16.17 3.92
C TYR A 151 -4.40 17.01 4.85
N ALA A 152 -4.57 18.33 4.78
CA ALA A 152 -3.98 19.29 5.68
C ALA A 152 -5.00 20.40 5.98
N ALA A 153 -5.03 20.87 7.24
CA ALA A 153 -5.89 21.97 7.66
C ALA A 153 -5.03 23.18 8.00
N VAL A 154 -5.20 24.27 7.28
CA VAL A 154 -4.44 25.51 7.46
C VAL A 154 -5.41 26.71 7.45
N ASP A 155 -5.40 27.51 8.48
CA ASP A 155 -6.20 28.74 8.62
C ASP A 155 -7.71 28.56 8.32
N GLY A 156 -8.29 27.45 8.78
CA GLY A 156 -9.70 27.12 8.57
C GLY A 156 -10.05 26.67 7.17
N VAL A 157 -9.05 26.39 6.34
CA VAL A 157 -9.18 25.75 5.03
C VAL A 157 -8.65 24.33 5.09
N LEU A 158 -9.43 23.39 4.59
CA LEU A 158 -9.05 21.98 4.44
C LEU A 158 -8.63 21.75 2.98
N TYR A 159 -7.40 21.29 2.81
CA TYR A 159 -6.81 20.87 1.54
C TYR A 159 -6.73 19.36 1.51
N PHE A 160 -7.02 18.74 0.37
CA PHE A 160 -6.88 17.29 0.20
C PHE A 160 -6.38 16.96 -1.21
N ALA A 161 -5.64 15.86 -1.32
CA ALA A 161 -5.11 15.37 -2.57
C ALA A 161 -4.75 13.88 -2.51
N SER A 162 -4.63 13.25 -3.67
CA SER A 162 -4.09 11.90 -3.83
C SER A 162 -2.61 11.81 -3.42
N GLU A 163 -1.86 12.90 -3.50
CA GLU A 163 -0.42 12.94 -3.19
C GLU A 163 -0.07 14.14 -2.32
N VAL A 164 0.91 13.92 -1.41
CA VAL A 164 1.32 14.93 -0.43
C VAL A 164 1.90 16.16 -1.11
N LYS A 165 2.69 15.97 -2.19
CA LYS A 165 3.32 17.09 -2.90
C LYS A 165 2.30 18.16 -3.37
N ALA A 166 1.06 17.75 -3.63
CA ALA A 166 -0.01 18.68 -4.01
C ALA A 166 -0.57 19.53 -2.85
N LEU A 167 -0.21 19.20 -1.61
CA LEU A 167 -0.58 19.95 -0.41
C LEU A 167 0.53 20.91 0.05
N LEU A 168 1.79 20.57 -0.22
CA LEU A 168 2.96 21.32 0.29
C LEU A 168 2.96 22.81 -0.03
N PRO A 169 2.54 23.29 -1.24
CA PRO A 169 2.50 24.74 -1.54
C PRO A 169 1.59 25.57 -0.65
N PHE A 170 0.68 24.93 0.09
CA PHE A 170 -0.34 25.58 0.92
C PHE A 170 -0.02 25.50 2.43
N LEU A 171 1.06 24.82 2.80
CA LEU A 171 1.52 24.73 4.18
C LEU A 171 2.24 26.02 4.62
N PRO A 172 2.28 26.33 5.92
CA PRO A 172 3.07 27.45 6.44
C PRO A 172 4.57 27.21 6.25
N ASP A 173 5.00 25.97 6.42
CA ASP A 173 6.39 25.51 6.31
C ASP A 173 6.44 24.05 5.85
N ILE A 174 7.62 23.56 5.49
CA ILE A 174 7.88 22.15 5.18
C ILE A 174 8.87 21.62 6.21
N GLU A 175 8.34 20.98 7.24
CA GLU A 175 9.09 20.39 8.34
C GLU A 175 8.87 18.88 8.42
N THR A 176 9.88 18.16 8.92
CA THR A 176 9.76 16.74 9.25
C THR A 176 9.01 16.56 10.57
N ASP A 177 8.06 15.63 10.61
CA ASP A 177 7.46 15.17 11.87
C ASP A 177 8.43 14.24 12.61
N PRO A 178 8.94 14.59 13.81
CA PRO A 178 9.96 13.78 14.50
C PRO A 178 9.43 12.42 14.96
N GLY A 179 8.13 12.31 15.30
CA GLY A 179 7.51 11.03 15.66
C GLY A 179 7.39 10.10 14.45
N ALA A 180 6.97 10.64 13.30
CA ALA A 180 6.92 9.90 12.04
C ALA A 180 8.32 9.49 11.56
N LEU A 181 9.34 10.34 11.76
CA LEU A 181 10.73 10.01 11.46
C LEU A 181 11.24 8.85 12.32
N ALA A 182 10.93 8.85 13.63
CA ALA A 182 11.28 7.75 14.51
C ALA A 182 10.61 6.42 14.08
N GLU A 183 9.34 6.47 13.68
CA GLU A 183 8.62 5.31 13.13
C GLU A 183 9.24 4.83 11.82
N TYR A 184 9.55 5.75 10.89
CA TYR A 184 10.21 5.40 9.63
C TYR A 184 11.58 4.73 9.84
N LEU A 185 12.41 5.27 10.71
CA LEU A 185 13.71 4.68 11.02
C LEU A 185 13.59 3.33 11.74
N THR A 186 12.49 3.09 12.46
CA THR A 186 12.21 1.81 13.12
C THR A 186 11.61 0.77 12.15
N PHE A 187 10.65 1.15 11.30
CA PHE A 187 9.87 0.20 10.49
C PHE A 187 10.05 0.37 8.99
N GLN A 188 10.57 1.52 8.54
CA GLN A 188 10.54 2.02 7.16
C GLN A 188 9.11 2.36 6.66
N TYR A 189 8.23 2.69 7.56
CA TYR A 189 6.90 3.28 7.32
C TYR A 189 6.41 4.01 8.57
N THR A 190 5.37 4.83 8.42
CA THR A 190 4.71 5.54 9.53
C THR A 190 3.48 4.78 9.99
N ILE A 191 3.11 4.93 11.26
CA ILE A 191 1.94 4.30 11.89
C ILE A 191 0.79 5.33 12.00
N GLY A 192 -0.44 4.88 11.72
CA GLY A 192 -1.62 5.70 11.85
C GLY A 192 -1.75 6.76 10.74
N SER A 193 -2.27 7.95 11.08
CA SER A 193 -2.52 9.01 10.10
C SER A 193 -1.32 9.90 9.79
N LYS A 194 -0.19 9.73 10.45
CA LYS A 194 1.01 10.55 10.25
C LYS A 194 1.66 10.33 8.88
N THR A 195 2.27 11.38 8.34
CA THR A 195 3.23 11.30 7.25
C THR A 195 4.58 11.85 7.75
N LEU A 196 5.65 11.72 6.96
CA LEU A 196 6.93 12.35 7.31
C LEU A 196 6.87 13.88 7.29
N PHE A 197 5.85 14.48 6.67
CA PHE A 197 5.62 15.92 6.68
C PHE A 197 4.72 16.32 7.85
N LYS A 198 5.19 17.24 8.67
CA LYS A 198 4.41 17.85 9.73
C LYS A 198 3.15 18.51 9.16
N HIS A 199 2.03 18.43 9.86
CA HIS A 199 0.72 18.97 9.45
C HIS A 199 0.05 18.29 8.25
N VAL A 200 0.63 17.26 7.65
CA VAL A 200 -0.01 16.47 6.60
C VAL A 200 -0.39 15.10 7.13
N HIS A 201 -1.66 14.76 6.96
CA HIS A 201 -2.23 13.49 7.44
C HIS A 201 -2.73 12.65 6.28
N GLN A 202 -2.59 11.34 6.38
CA GLN A 202 -3.30 10.40 5.53
C GLN A 202 -4.68 10.08 6.13
N LEU A 203 -5.69 9.99 5.30
CA LEU A 203 -6.96 9.38 5.73
C LEU A 203 -6.74 7.87 5.86
N LEU A 204 -7.09 7.32 7.03
CA LEU A 204 -6.84 5.91 7.33
C LEU A 204 -7.68 4.97 6.45
N PRO A 205 -7.19 3.73 6.18
CA PRO A 205 -7.98 2.69 5.54
C PRO A 205 -9.31 2.45 6.27
N GLY A 206 -10.40 2.27 5.52
CA GLY A 206 -11.72 2.03 6.11
C GLY A 206 -12.32 3.24 6.84
N HIS A 207 -11.80 4.46 6.58
CA HIS A 207 -12.29 5.69 7.20
C HIS A 207 -12.82 6.68 6.16
N TYR A 208 -13.62 7.60 6.65
CA TYR A 208 -14.04 8.78 5.93
C TYR A 208 -13.96 10.03 6.81
N LEU A 209 -13.76 11.17 6.18
CA LEU A 209 -13.74 12.48 6.81
C LEU A 209 -15.03 13.20 6.43
N VAL A 210 -15.69 13.80 7.41
CA VAL A 210 -16.84 14.68 7.21
C VAL A 210 -16.46 16.10 7.60
N ALA A 211 -16.67 17.07 6.69
CA ALA A 211 -16.53 18.49 6.98
C ALA A 211 -17.88 19.18 6.82
N GLU A 212 -18.40 19.72 7.92
CA GLU A 212 -19.71 20.36 8.03
C GLU A 212 -19.74 21.29 9.23
N ASN A 213 -20.52 22.38 9.16
CA ASN A 213 -20.76 23.31 10.28
C ASN A 213 -19.46 23.88 10.89
N GLY A 214 -18.47 24.23 10.07
CA GLY A 214 -17.23 24.87 10.50
C GLY A 214 -16.17 23.94 11.12
N ARG A 215 -16.39 22.63 11.13
CA ARG A 215 -15.49 21.62 11.69
C ARG A 215 -15.39 20.42 10.79
N PHE A 216 -14.38 19.59 11.02
CA PHE A 216 -14.26 18.27 10.39
C PHE A 216 -13.90 17.21 11.43
N GLU A 217 -14.27 15.98 11.13
CA GLU A 217 -13.91 14.81 11.91
C GLU A 217 -13.72 13.60 11.01
N THR A 218 -12.93 12.61 11.47
CA THR A 218 -12.76 11.33 10.79
C THR A 218 -13.56 10.25 11.51
N ARG A 219 -14.21 9.38 10.73
CA ARG A 219 -15.02 8.28 11.23
C ARG A 219 -14.62 6.98 10.53
N ARG A 220 -14.64 5.88 11.29
CA ARG A 220 -14.39 4.53 10.75
C ARG A 220 -15.70 3.93 10.27
N TYR A 221 -15.75 3.41 9.03
CA TYR A 221 -16.89 2.68 8.50
C TYR A 221 -16.63 1.18 8.37
N TRP A 222 -15.36 0.75 8.38
CA TRP A 222 -14.96 -0.65 8.29
C TRP A 222 -13.65 -0.90 9.05
N ASP A 223 -13.53 -2.11 9.61
CA ASP A 223 -12.27 -2.65 10.13
C ASP A 223 -12.28 -4.17 10.04
N VAL A 224 -11.08 -4.78 9.95
CA VAL A 224 -10.93 -6.23 9.98
C VAL A 224 -11.05 -6.74 11.42
N ARG A 225 -11.79 -7.83 11.62
CA ARG A 225 -11.92 -8.51 12.90
C ARG A 225 -11.59 -10.00 12.74
N TYR A 226 -10.76 -10.50 13.63
CA TYR A 226 -10.38 -11.90 13.66
C TYR A 226 -11.36 -12.66 14.59
N ASP A 227 -12.44 -13.16 13.98
CA ASP A 227 -13.45 -13.98 14.66
C ASP A 227 -13.33 -15.41 14.14
N ILE A 228 -12.52 -16.21 14.85
CA ILE A 228 -12.07 -17.52 14.36
C ILE A 228 -13.22 -18.54 14.34
N ASP A 229 -13.47 -19.09 13.17
CA ASP A 229 -14.45 -20.15 12.92
C ASP A 229 -13.88 -21.51 13.32
N GLY A 230 -14.30 -22.01 14.47
CA GLY A 230 -13.95 -23.33 14.99
C GLY A 230 -14.93 -24.45 14.59
N GLU A 231 -15.97 -24.16 13.82
CA GLU A 231 -17.02 -25.12 13.48
C GLU A 231 -16.75 -25.88 12.18
N HIS A 232 -16.07 -25.23 11.22
CA HIS A 232 -15.80 -25.80 9.91
C HIS A 232 -14.41 -26.44 9.81
N ASN A 233 -14.26 -27.36 8.85
CA ASN A 233 -13.03 -28.10 8.59
C ASN A 233 -12.22 -27.53 7.40
N ALA A 234 -10.99 -27.99 7.22
CA ALA A 234 -10.10 -27.52 6.14
C ALA A 234 -10.72 -27.59 4.72
N PRO A 235 -11.42 -28.67 4.30
CA PRO A 235 -12.08 -28.71 2.99
C PRO A 235 -13.12 -27.59 2.77
N TYR A 236 -13.85 -27.17 3.80
CA TYR A 236 -14.75 -26.01 3.71
C TYR A 236 -13.99 -24.73 3.40
N PHE A 237 -12.90 -24.47 4.14
CA PHE A 237 -12.10 -23.27 3.93
C PHE A 237 -11.39 -23.28 2.56
N GLU A 238 -10.90 -24.45 2.10
CA GLU A 238 -10.30 -24.61 0.76
C GLU A 238 -11.31 -24.29 -0.35
N HIS A 239 -12.54 -24.81 -0.24
CA HIS A 239 -13.59 -24.56 -1.23
C HIS A 239 -14.02 -23.09 -1.23
N ARG A 240 -14.28 -22.53 -0.06
CA ARG A 240 -14.75 -21.14 0.07
C ARG A 240 -13.70 -20.12 -0.39
N LEU A 241 -12.42 -20.36 -0.09
CA LEU A 241 -11.32 -19.55 -0.59
C LEU A 241 -11.29 -19.53 -2.12
N ARG A 242 -11.43 -20.70 -2.75
CA ARG A 242 -11.45 -20.79 -4.23
C ARG A 242 -12.58 -19.98 -4.84
N GLU A 243 -13.78 -20.08 -4.29
CA GLU A 243 -14.94 -19.31 -4.75
C GLU A 243 -14.69 -17.80 -4.65
N LEU A 244 -14.28 -17.33 -3.47
CA LEU A 244 -14.08 -15.90 -3.19
C LEU A 244 -12.95 -15.31 -4.01
N LEU A 245 -11.84 -16.03 -4.21
CA LEU A 245 -10.73 -15.53 -5.00
C LEU A 245 -11.07 -15.49 -6.50
N ASN A 246 -11.78 -16.49 -7.03
CA ASN A 246 -12.26 -16.46 -8.41
C ASN A 246 -13.23 -15.30 -8.65
N ASP A 247 -14.18 -15.06 -7.73
CA ASP A 247 -15.09 -13.92 -7.80
C ASP A 247 -14.33 -12.59 -7.74
N SER A 248 -13.37 -12.47 -6.82
CA SER A 248 -12.51 -11.30 -6.73
C SER A 248 -11.75 -11.03 -8.04
N VAL A 249 -11.08 -12.03 -8.61
CA VAL A 249 -10.34 -11.86 -9.87
C VAL A 249 -11.29 -11.41 -10.99
N LEU A 250 -12.48 -12.01 -11.13
CA LEU A 250 -13.48 -11.60 -12.12
C LEU A 250 -13.91 -10.14 -11.95
N MET A 251 -14.09 -9.69 -10.71
CA MET A 251 -14.42 -8.29 -10.41
C MET A 251 -13.27 -7.35 -10.82
N HIS A 252 -12.03 -7.72 -10.52
CA HIS A 252 -10.84 -6.91 -10.84
C HIS A 252 -10.48 -6.91 -12.33
N LEU A 253 -11.05 -7.80 -13.14
CA LEU A 253 -10.90 -7.79 -14.60
C LEU A 253 -11.86 -6.85 -15.32
N ARG A 254 -12.83 -6.25 -14.62
CA ARG A 254 -13.79 -5.29 -15.21
C ARG A 254 -13.06 -4.01 -15.64
N ALA A 255 -12.84 -3.86 -16.93
CA ALA A 255 -12.22 -2.70 -17.57
C ALA A 255 -12.66 -2.60 -19.03
N ASP A 256 -12.64 -1.38 -19.59
CA ASP A 256 -12.86 -1.12 -21.02
C ASP A 256 -11.53 -1.00 -21.79
N VAL A 257 -10.42 -1.34 -21.12
CA VAL A 257 -9.03 -1.35 -21.64
C VAL A 257 -8.36 -2.69 -21.34
N PRO A 258 -7.30 -3.07 -22.07
CA PRO A 258 -6.55 -4.30 -21.80
C PRO A 258 -5.97 -4.33 -20.37
N VAL A 259 -6.03 -5.51 -19.74
CA VAL A 259 -5.50 -5.77 -18.40
C VAL A 259 -4.31 -6.73 -18.50
N GLY A 260 -3.13 -6.30 -18.04
CA GLY A 260 -1.92 -7.11 -17.90
C GLY A 260 -1.72 -7.68 -16.51
N ALA A 261 -0.55 -8.24 -16.23
CA ALA A 261 -0.17 -8.76 -14.92
C ALA A 261 1.33 -8.59 -14.63
N TYR A 262 1.69 -8.25 -13.40
CA TYR A 262 3.05 -8.44 -12.91
C TYR A 262 3.30 -9.93 -12.66
N ILE A 263 4.40 -10.47 -13.20
CA ILE A 263 4.75 -11.89 -13.09
C ILE A 263 6.16 -12.02 -12.51
N SER A 264 6.25 -12.28 -11.21
CA SER A 264 7.55 -12.46 -10.53
C SER A 264 8.00 -13.92 -10.42
N GLY A 265 7.16 -14.88 -10.84
CA GLY A 265 7.41 -16.30 -10.58
C GLY A 265 7.23 -16.72 -9.12
N GLY A 266 6.64 -15.87 -8.28
CA GLY A 266 6.14 -16.22 -6.96
C GLY A 266 4.68 -16.72 -7.03
N ILE A 267 4.21 -17.42 -5.99
CA ILE A 267 2.87 -18.01 -5.94
C ILE A 267 1.78 -16.97 -6.22
N ASP A 268 1.82 -15.82 -5.54
CA ASP A 268 0.74 -14.83 -5.61
C ASP A 268 0.61 -14.20 -7.00
N SER A 269 1.70 -13.67 -7.54
CA SER A 269 1.68 -13.04 -8.86
C SER A 269 1.37 -14.04 -9.98
N SER A 270 1.90 -15.26 -9.87
CA SER A 270 1.62 -16.33 -10.84
C SER A 270 0.16 -16.76 -10.78
N LEU A 271 -0.40 -16.89 -9.58
CA LEU A 271 -1.81 -17.23 -9.39
C LEU A 271 -2.74 -16.17 -9.99
N MET A 272 -2.44 -14.88 -9.80
CA MET A 272 -3.23 -13.80 -10.41
C MET A 272 -3.22 -13.88 -11.93
N ALA A 273 -2.06 -14.09 -12.55
CA ALA A 273 -1.95 -14.23 -14.00
C ALA A 273 -2.71 -15.45 -14.54
N VAL A 274 -2.58 -16.61 -13.88
CA VAL A 274 -3.23 -17.86 -14.28
C VAL A 274 -4.75 -17.79 -14.12
N LEU A 275 -5.24 -17.28 -12.98
CA LEU A 275 -6.69 -17.13 -12.76
C LEU A 275 -7.29 -16.12 -13.72
N ALA A 276 -6.61 -15.01 -14.00
CA ALA A 276 -7.07 -14.05 -15.00
C ALA A 276 -7.21 -14.67 -16.39
N ALA A 277 -6.24 -15.47 -16.83
CA ALA A 277 -6.30 -16.17 -18.11
C ALA A 277 -7.41 -17.22 -18.16
N LYS A 278 -7.64 -17.93 -17.05
CA LYS A 278 -8.67 -18.97 -16.96
C LYS A 278 -10.10 -18.40 -16.93
N LEU A 279 -10.31 -17.31 -16.19
CA LEU A 279 -11.63 -16.74 -15.96
C LEU A 279 -12.08 -15.79 -17.07
N ASP A 280 -11.13 -15.17 -17.77
CA ASP A 280 -11.37 -14.32 -18.93
C ASP A 280 -10.32 -14.60 -19.99
N PRO A 281 -10.56 -15.58 -20.90
CA PRO A 281 -9.59 -16.06 -21.87
C PRO A 281 -9.27 -15.03 -22.95
N GLN A 282 -8.37 -14.12 -22.66
CA GLN A 282 -7.78 -13.16 -23.59
C GLN A 282 -6.26 -13.30 -23.55
N GLN A 283 -5.57 -13.02 -24.68
CA GLN A 283 -4.12 -12.93 -24.65
C GLN A 283 -3.70 -11.74 -23.80
N ARG A 284 -2.95 -12.00 -22.73
CA ARG A 284 -2.51 -10.98 -21.77
C ARG A 284 -1.02 -10.72 -21.88
N GLN A 285 -0.63 -9.51 -21.49
CA GLN A 285 0.75 -9.11 -21.31
C GLN A 285 1.17 -9.38 -19.86
N GLY A 286 2.31 -10.01 -19.69
CA GLY A 286 2.99 -10.19 -18.40
C GLY A 286 4.25 -9.31 -18.34
N PHE A 287 4.58 -8.79 -17.17
CA PHE A 287 5.72 -7.88 -16.98
C PHE A 287 6.63 -8.36 -15.86
N HIS A 288 7.94 -8.35 -16.12
CA HIS A 288 8.96 -8.81 -15.18
C HIS A 288 10.21 -7.93 -15.24
N GLY A 289 10.85 -7.73 -14.09
CA GLY A 289 12.16 -7.09 -13.99
C GLY A 289 13.22 -8.08 -13.53
N ARG A 290 14.44 -7.97 -14.03
CA ARG A 290 15.56 -8.82 -13.66
C ARG A 290 16.87 -8.06 -13.53
N PHE A 291 17.79 -8.65 -12.77
CA PHE A 291 19.15 -8.18 -12.61
C PHE A 291 20.07 -9.24 -13.15
N THR A 292 20.81 -8.95 -14.24
CA THR A 292 21.69 -9.91 -14.92
C THR A 292 23.14 -9.78 -14.50
N ASP A 293 23.54 -8.60 -13.99
CA ASP A 293 24.94 -8.28 -13.71
C ASP A 293 25.50 -9.00 -12.47
N HIS A 294 24.61 -9.46 -11.59
CA HIS A 294 24.99 -10.12 -10.34
C HIS A 294 24.32 -11.48 -10.18
N PRO A 295 25.08 -12.57 -9.94
CA PRO A 295 24.53 -13.92 -9.75
C PRO A 295 23.56 -13.98 -8.55
N GLY A 296 22.47 -14.72 -8.70
CA GLY A 296 21.49 -14.96 -7.62
C GLY A 296 20.35 -13.94 -7.53
N TYR A 297 20.32 -12.93 -8.42
CA TYR A 297 19.26 -11.92 -8.46
C TYR A 297 18.28 -12.07 -9.63
N ASP A 298 18.54 -12.98 -10.56
CA ASP A 298 17.66 -13.24 -11.71
C ASP A 298 16.65 -14.36 -11.41
N GLU A 299 15.39 -14.00 -11.32
CA GLU A 299 14.24 -14.92 -11.13
C GLU A 299 13.46 -15.15 -12.45
N SER A 300 13.94 -14.68 -13.60
CA SER A 300 13.21 -14.67 -14.87
C SER A 300 12.81 -16.06 -15.39
N SER A 301 13.53 -17.12 -15.02
CA SER A 301 13.16 -18.50 -15.37
C SER A 301 11.80 -18.91 -14.78
N TYR A 302 11.54 -18.56 -13.52
CA TYR A 302 10.26 -18.80 -12.88
C TYR A 302 9.14 -17.92 -13.46
N ALA A 303 9.46 -16.66 -13.76
CA ALA A 303 8.51 -15.76 -14.41
C ALA A 303 8.10 -16.26 -15.80
N ARG A 304 9.03 -16.80 -16.60
CA ARG A 304 8.73 -17.43 -17.91
C ARG A 304 7.81 -18.64 -17.75
N THR A 305 8.13 -19.55 -16.81
CA THR A 305 7.29 -20.72 -16.55
C THR A 305 5.86 -20.33 -16.17
N ALA A 306 5.70 -19.30 -15.31
CA ALA A 306 4.38 -18.81 -14.93
C ALA A 306 3.64 -18.15 -16.10
N ALA A 307 4.32 -17.36 -16.93
CA ALA A 307 3.74 -16.71 -18.10
C ALA A 307 3.30 -17.73 -19.17
N GLU A 308 4.14 -18.72 -19.47
CA GLU A 308 3.82 -19.82 -20.39
C GLU A 308 2.57 -20.57 -19.92
N HIS A 309 2.50 -20.90 -18.64
CA HIS A 309 1.35 -21.58 -18.06
C HIS A 309 0.06 -20.73 -18.12
N ALA A 310 0.17 -19.41 -17.94
CA ALA A 310 -0.92 -18.46 -18.09
C ALA A 310 -1.20 -18.07 -19.56
N SER A 311 -0.49 -18.64 -20.55
CA SER A 311 -0.57 -18.24 -21.96
C SER A 311 -0.39 -16.72 -22.17
N ALA A 312 0.45 -16.10 -21.36
CA ALA A 312 0.74 -14.66 -21.39
C ALA A 312 2.05 -14.39 -22.16
N THR A 313 2.08 -13.28 -22.89
CA THR A 313 3.32 -12.77 -23.51
C THR A 313 4.12 -12.03 -22.45
N LEU A 314 5.33 -12.53 -22.12
CA LEU A 314 6.17 -11.94 -21.08
C LEU A 314 7.14 -10.91 -21.66
N SER A 315 7.01 -9.66 -21.22
CA SER A 315 7.99 -8.59 -21.42
C SER A 315 8.93 -8.49 -20.21
N VAL A 316 10.23 -8.38 -20.45
CA VAL A 316 11.25 -8.39 -19.40
C VAL A 316 12.11 -7.14 -19.50
N ARG A 317 12.30 -6.44 -18.36
CA ARG A 317 13.19 -5.27 -18.21
C ARG A 317 14.49 -5.71 -17.53
N ASP A 318 15.61 -5.48 -18.18
CA ASP A 318 16.92 -5.53 -17.53
C ASP A 318 17.13 -4.25 -16.72
N ILE A 319 17.49 -4.39 -15.44
CA ILE A 319 17.63 -3.30 -14.49
C ILE A 319 19.08 -3.23 -14.03
N THR A 320 19.69 -2.05 -14.13
CA THR A 320 21.10 -1.81 -13.89
C THR A 320 21.36 -0.75 -12.80
N ALA A 321 22.59 -0.68 -12.30
CA ALA A 321 23.03 0.40 -11.42
C ALA A 321 22.88 1.81 -12.05
N LYS A 322 23.02 1.91 -13.37
CA LYS A 322 22.82 3.16 -14.11
C LYS A 322 21.36 3.61 -14.05
N ASP A 323 20.41 2.67 -14.20
CA ASP A 323 18.99 2.96 -14.05
C ASP A 323 18.70 3.48 -12.64
N PHE A 324 19.38 2.94 -11.61
CA PHE A 324 19.23 3.41 -10.23
C PHE A 324 19.60 4.89 -10.09
N VAL A 325 20.78 5.29 -10.54
CA VAL A 325 21.22 6.69 -10.47
C VAL A 325 20.30 7.63 -11.25
N GLY A 326 19.83 7.16 -12.43
CA GLY A 326 18.96 7.97 -13.30
C GLY A 326 17.55 8.18 -12.76
N ASN A 327 17.03 7.28 -11.92
CA ASN A 327 15.62 7.27 -11.55
C ASN A 327 15.33 7.34 -10.04
N ILE A 328 16.34 7.27 -9.17
CA ILE A 328 16.08 7.23 -7.72
C ILE A 328 15.41 8.52 -7.21
N GLN A 329 15.74 9.67 -7.75
CA GLN A 329 15.12 10.94 -7.40
C GLN A 329 13.64 10.96 -7.85
N ASP A 330 13.35 10.51 -9.07
CA ASP A 330 11.99 10.43 -9.58
C ASP A 330 11.15 9.45 -8.76
N LEU A 331 11.71 8.30 -8.40
CA LEU A 331 11.06 7.36 -7.48
C LEU A 331 10.68 8.03 -6.15
N ILE A 332 11.63 8.72 -5.49
CA ILE A 332 11.37 9.39 -4.21
C ILE A 332 10.36 10.55 -4.36
N TRP A 333 10.42 11.28 -5.49
CA TRP A 333 9.43 12.29 -5.82
C TRP A 333 8.01 11.73 -5.91
N HIS A 334 7.85 10.61 -6.61
CA HIS A 334 6.54 9.99 -6.77
C HIS A 334 6.06 9.29 -5.49
N LEU A 335 6.95 8.79 -4.65
CA LEU A 335 6.59 8.28 -3.33
C LEU A 335 6.14 9.38 -2.35
N ASP A 336 6.41 10.66 -2.59
CA ASP A 336 6.25 11.82 -1.69
C ASP A 336 7.18 11.77 -0.45
N PHE A 337 7.41 10.61 0.10
CA PHE A 337 8.34 10.35 1.21
C PHE A 337 8.84 8.90 1.14
N PRO A 338 10.02 8.61 1.69
CA PRO A 338 10.56 7.26 1.68
C PRO A 338 9.67 6.31 2.46
N VAL A 339 9.43 5.15 1.87
CA VAL A 339 8.59 4.08 2.46
C VAL A 339 9.04 2.71 1.95
N GLY A 340 9.02 1.72 2.84
CA GLY A 340 9.35 0.34 2.52
C GLY A 340 10.81 0.09 2.12
N GLY A 341 11.03 -1.02 1.44
CA GLY A 341 12.37 -1.49 1.08
C GLY A 341 12.76 -1.22 -0.39
N PRO A 342 13.97 -1.67 -0.78
CA PRO A 342 14.55 -1.41 -2.10
C PRO A 342 13.76 -2.02 -3.28
N GLY A 343 12.84 -2.96 -3.01
CA GLY A 343 11.97 -3.54 -4.04
C GLY A 343 11.06 -2.53 -4.75
N SER A 344 10.87 -1.33 -4.17
CA SER A 344 10.15 -0.22 -4.84
C SER A 344 10.84 0.25 -6.12
N PHE A 345 12.18 0.21 -6.18
CA PHE A 345 12.92 0.63 -7.35
C PHE A 345 12.68 -0.28 -8.57
N PRO A 346 12.92 -1.60 -8.51
CA PRO A 346 12.62 -2.45 -9.66
C PRO A 346 11.13 -2.47 -10.02
N GLN A 347 10.23 -2.30 -9.06
CA GLN A 347 8.80 -2.19 -9.34
C GLN A 347 8.49 -0.91 -10.13
N PHE A 348 9.15 0.21 -9.83
CA PHE A 348 9.06 1.45 -10.62
C PHE A 348 9.48 1.21 -12.08
N MET A 349 10.63 0.55 -12.32
CA MET A 349 11.13 0.24 -13.65
C MET A 349 10.23 -0.73 -14.43
N VAL A 350 9.62 -1.71 -13.74
CA VAL A 350 8.67 -2.65 -14.38
C VAL A 350 7.33 -1.96 -14.67
N SER A 351 6.94 -1.00 -13.84
CA SER A 351 5.73 -0.20 -14.08
C SER A 351 5.88 0.71 -15.31
N GLU A 352 7.07 1.26 -15.54
CA GLU A 352 7.40 1.99 -16.77
C GLU A 352 7.19 1.09 -18.00
N LEU A 353 7.82 -0.10 -18.01
CA LEU A 353 7.63 -1.08 -19.08
C LEU A 353 6.16 -1.46 -19.29
N ALA A 354 5.40 -1.68 -18.21
CA ALA A 354 4.00 -2.07 -18.30
C ALA A 354 3.12 -0.97 -18.90
N ALA A 355 3.38 0.29 -18.56
CA ALA A 355 2.63 1.45 -19.05
C ALA A 355 2.78 1.68 -20.56
N GLU A 356 3.86 1.17 -21.19
CA GLU A 356 4.01 1.17 -22.65
C GLU A 356 3.01 0.27 -23.37
N HIS A 357 2.41 -0.69 -22.66
CA HIS A 357 1.57 -1.75 -23.26
C HIS A 357 0.11 -1.75 -22.77
N VAL A 358 -0.11 -1.43 -21.50
CA VAL A 358 -1.43 -1.51 -20.85
C VAL A 358 -1.66 -0.34 -19.89
N LYS A 359 -2.93 -0.05 -19.57
CA LYS A 359 -3.31 0.92 -18.53
C LYS A 359 -3.60 0.28 -17.18
N VAL A 360 -3.77 -1.05 -17.14
CA VAL A 360 -4.14 -1.79 -15.93
C VAL A 360 -3.29 -3.04 -15.81
N VAL A 361 -2.80 -3.33 -14.61
CA VAL A 361 -2.10 -4.58 -14.27
C VAL A 361 -2.67 -5.21 -13.02
N LEU A 362 -2.62 -6.54 -12.93
CA LEU A 362 -2.91 -7.28 -11.71
C LEU A 362 -1.61 -7.50 -10.91
N GLY A 363 -1.65 -7.20 -9.63
CA GLY A 363 -0.58 -7.45 -8.65
C GLY A 363 -0.96 -8.53 -7.64
N GLY A 364 0.04 -9.11 -6.99
CA GLY A 364 -0.12 -10.16 -5.97
C GLY A 364 -0.07 -9.66 -4.52
N GLN A 365 -0.15 -8.35 -4.28
CA GLN A 365 -0.07 -7.78 -2.93
C GLN A 365 -1.23 -8.23 -2.04
N GLY A 366 -0.97 -8.39 -0.74
CA GLY A 366 -1.94 -8.86 0.26
C GLY A 366 -1.90 -10.37 0.50
N GLY A 367 -1.37 -11.17 -0.44
CA GLY A 367 -1.31 -12.63 -0.29
C GLY A 367 -0.46 -13.10 0.89
N ASP A 368 0.64 -12.45 1.18
CA ASP A 368 1.52 -12.76 2.31
C ASP A 368 0.89 -12.40 3.66
N GLU A 369 0.25 -11.24 3.76
CA GLU A 369 -0.37 -10.75 4.99
C GLU A 369 -1.61 -11.55 5.37
N ILE A 370 -2.42 -11.95 4.39
CA ILE A 370 -3.71 -12.64 4.61
C ILE A 370 -3.49 -14.14 4.87
N PHE A 371 -2.59 -14.76 4.10
CA PHE A 371 -2.38 -16.22 4.11
C PHE A 371 -1.08 -16.66 4.78
N GLY A 372 -0.39 -15.75 5.48
CA GLY A 372 0.77 -16.10 6.28
C GLY A 372 2.01 -16.48 5.45
N GLY A 373 2.41 -15.62 4.51
CA GLY A 373 3.56 -15.88 3.63
C GLY A 373 4.92 -15.54 4.22
N TYR A 374 4.99 -14.88 5.39
CA TYR A 374 6.26 -14.47 5.97
C TYR A 374 6.83 -15.49 6.96
N ALA A 375 8.13 -15.74 6.87
CA ALA A 375 8.84 -16.67 7.75
C ALA A 375 8.69 -16.34 9.26
N ARG A 376 8.53 -15.05 9.61
CA ARG A 376 8.31 -14.63 11.00
C ARG A 376 7.03 -15.22 11.60
N TYR A 377 6.00 -15.45 10.80
CA TYR A 377 4.77 -16.10 11.26
C TYR A 377 5.00 -17.57 11.61
N LEU A 378 5.83 -18.26 10.83
CA LEU A 378 6.18 -19.66 11.09
C LEU A 378 6.92 -19.81 12.44
N VAL A 379 7.79 -18.86 12.79
CA VAL A 379 8.50 -18.86 14.08
C VAL A 379 7.52 -18.72 15.25
N ALA A 380 6.55 -17.81 15.14
CA ALA A 380 5.53 -17.64 16.17
C ALA A 380 4.59 -18.85 16.27
N TYR A 381 4.20 -19.41 15.13
CA TYR A 381 3.41 -20.63 15.08
C TYR A 381 4.12 -21.80 15.79
N PHE A 382 5.41 -21.98 15.53
CA PHE A 382 6.24 -22.99 16.19
C PHE A 382 6.31 -22.82 17.72
N GLU A 383 6.46 -21.58 18.18
CA GLU A 383 6.45 -21.31 19.64
C GLU A 383 5.10 -21.66 20.27
N GLN A 384 4.00 -21.34 19.61
CA GLN A 384 2.67 -21.70 20.11
C GLN A 384 2.49 -23.22 20.25
N CYS A 385 3.00 -23.99 19.29
CA CYS A 385 2.96 -25.45 19.38
C CYS A 385 3.74 -25.96 20.57
N ILE A 386 4.92 -25.40 20.86
CA ILE A 386 5.73 -25.75 22.04
C ILE A 386 4.97 -25.41 23.32
N LYS A 387 4.42 -24.21 23.43
CA LYS A 387 3.65 -23.76 24.58
C LYS A 387 2.43 -24.64 24.83
N ALA A 388 1.65 -24.91 23.80
CA ALA A 388 0.49 -25.80 23.88
C ALA A 388 0.87 -27.21 24.36
N ALA A 389 2.01 -27.74 23.92
CA ALA A 389 2.53 -29.02 24.37
C ALA A 389 2.96 -29.03 25.85
N ILE A 390 3.56 -27.91 26.33
CA ILE A 390 4.01 -27.77 27.73
C ILE A 390 2.82 -27.55 28.67
N ASP A 391 1.90 -26.64 28.29
CA ASP A 391 0.79 -26.23 29.16
C ASP A 391 -0.41 -27.17 29.08
N GLY A 392 -0.38 -28.17 28.20
CA GLY A 392 -1.49 -29.14 28.01
C GLY A 392 -2.76 -28.49 27.47
N THR A 393 -2.67 -27.32 26.85
CA THR A 393 -3.81 -26.49 26.40
C THR A 393 -4.38 -26.93 25.05
N TYR A 394 -4.26 -28.23 24.71
CA TYR A 394 -4.76 -28.83 23.45
C TYR A 394 -6.26 -28.61 23.18
N LYS A 395 -7.02 -28.10 24.14
CA LYS A 395 -8.49 -28.05 24.07
C LYS A 395 -9.10 -26.65 24.27
N ASN A 396 -8.33 -25.61 24.44
CA ASN A 396 -8.90 -24.27 24.63
C ASN A 396 -9.24 -23.62 23.28
N GLY A 397 -10.31 -24.10 22.66
CA GLY A 397 -11.22 -23.47 21.69
C GLY A 397 -10.67 -22.75 20.46
N ASN A 398 -9.54 -22.10 20.56
CA ASN A 398 -9.02 -21.23 19.50
C ASN A 398 -7.68 -21.69 18.90
N PHE A 399 -7.09 -22.79 19.39
CA PHE A 399 -5.77 -23.26 18.93
C PHE A 399 -5.62 -24.76 19.10
N VAL A 400 -6.03 -25.53 18.09
CA VAL A 400 -5.64 -26.94 17.97
C VAL A 400 -4.35 -27.01 17.17
N VAL A 401 -3.23 -26.62 17.81
CA VAL A 401 -1.91 -26.78 17.21
C VAL A 401 -1.15 -27.80 18.03
N THR A 402 -0.74 -28.89 17.41
CA THR A 402 0.03 -29.95 18.08
C THR A 402 1.49 -29.91 17.60
N ILE A 403 2.41 -30.37 18.45
CA ILE A 403 3.83 -30.45 18.09
C ILE A 403 4.04 -31.38 16.88
N GLU A 404 3.20 -32.37 16.70
CA GLU A 404 3.19 -33.30 15.57
C GLU A 404 2.94 -32.59 14.23
N SER A 405 2.21 -31.48 14.24
CA SER A 405 1.95 -30.68 13.02
C SER A 405 3.21 -30.03 12.46
N ILE A 406 4.25 -29.86 13.27
CA ILE A 406 5.50 -29.18 12.89
C ILE A 406 6.63 -30.17 12.59
N VAL A 407 6.61 -31.36 13.21
CA VAL A 407 7.68 -32.37 13.08
C VAL A 407 8.15 -32.58 11.63
N PRO A 408 7.27 -32.65 10.61
CA PRO A 408 7.68 -32.81 9.22
C PRO A 408 8.51 -31.65 8.67
N ASN A 409 8.38 -30.46 9.26
CA ASN A 409 8.97 -29.22 8.75
C ASN A 409 10.10 -28.64 9.62
N LEU A 410 10.54 -29.36 10.66
CA LEU A 410 11.68 -28.92 11.49
C LEU A 410 12.96 -28.67 10.67
N GLY A 411 13.10 -29.33 9.52
CA GLY A 411 14.19 -29.08 8.58
C GLY A 411 14.19 -27.66 8.02
N VAL A 412 13.04 -27.11 7.74
CA VAL A 412 12.87 -25.73 7.22
C VAL A 412 13.31 -24.69 8.26
N LEU A 413 13.06 -24.93 9.55
CA LEU A 413 13.45 -24.01 10.61
C LEU A 413 14.97 -23.83 10.72
N ARG A 414 15.79 -24.74 10.18
CA ARG A 414 17.25 -24.57 10.14
C ARG A 414 17.66 -23.35 9.32
N GLU A 415 16.90 -23.03 8.30
CA GLU A 415 17.15 -21.87 7.40
C GLU A 415 16.81 -20.54 8.11
N TYR A 416 15.97 -20.60 9.15
CA TYR A 416 15.50 -19.43 9.90
C TYR A 416 16.19 -19.26 11.27
N LYS A 417 17.33 -19.91 11.50
CA LYS A 417 18.07 -19.80 12.78
C LYS A 417 18.35 -18.36 13.25
N PRO A 418 18.70 -17.38 12.39
CA PRO A 418 18.89 -15.99 12.82
C PRO A 418 17.61 -15.39 13.40
N LEU A 419 16.47 -15.60 12.72
CA LEU A 419 15.14 -15.15 13.17
C LEU A 419 14.75 -15.81 14.51
N LEU A 420 14.99 -17.12 14.67
CA LEU A 420 14.73 -17.85 15.91
C LEU A 420 15.56 -17.31 17.06
N ARG A 421 16.86 -17.02 16.85
CA ARG A 421 17.74 -16.45 17.87
C ARG A 421 17.25 -15.08 18.34
N GLU A 422 16.83 -14.23 17.39
CA GLU A 422 16.36 -12.89 17.71
C GLU A 422 15.02 -12.95 18.45
N PHE A 423 14.07 -13.76 17.97
CA PHE A 423 12.76 -13.91 18.59
C PHE A 423 12.84 -14.49 20.02
N TRP A 424 13.76 -15.46 20.27
CA TRP A 424 13.91 -16.10 21.57
C TRP A 424 15.07 -15.58 22.41
N ARG A 425 15.65 -14.45 22.07
CA ARG A 425 16.81 -13.89 22.76
C ARG A 425 16.59 -13.74 24.27
N GLU A 426 15.40 -13.41 24.71
CA GLU A 426 15.01 -13.23 26.11
C GLU A 426 14.13 -14.37 26.66
N GLY A 427 14.04 -15.48 25.94
CA GLY A 427 13.30 -16.69 26.33
C GLY A 427 11.95 -16.87 25.64
N LEU A 428 11.39 -18.07 25.79
CA LEU A 428 10.15 -18.53 25.14
C LEU A 428 8.87 -17.90 25.72
N PHE A 429 8.89 -17.46 26.99
CA PHE A 429 7.69 -17.04 27.74
C PHE A 429 7.64 -15.52 28.00
N GLY A 430 8.53 -14.73 27.40
CA GLY A 430 8.45 -13.29 27.45
C GLY A 430 7.21 -12.75 26.70
N ASP A 431 6.91 -11.46 26.88
CA ASP A 431 5.78 -10.81 26.24
C ASP A 431 5.92 -10.85 24.70
N LEU A 432 4.83 -11.20 24.01
CA LEU A 432 4.85 -11.38 22.57
C LEU A 432 5.07 -10.06 21.82
N ASP A 433 4.53 -8.95 22.33
CA ASP A 433 4.71 -7.63 21.75
C ASP A 433 6.18 -7.21 21.73
N ASP A 434 6.94 -7.36 22.83
CA ASP A 434 8.38 -7.10 22.88
C ASP A 434 9.15 -7.95 21.86
N ARG A 435 8.80 -9.23 21.74
CA ARG A 435 9.48 -10.17 20.85
C ARG A 435 9.18 -9.92 19.39
N TYR A 436 7.91 -9.63 19.06
CA TYR A 436 7.56 -9.31 17.69
C TYR A 436 8.12 -7.95 17.27
N PHE A 437 8.08 -6.95 18.16
CA PHE A 437 8.69 -5.66 17.89
C PHE A 437 10.17 -5.80 17.50
N ARG A 438 10.97 -6.61 18.23
CA ARG A 438 12.37 -6.87 17.87
C ARG A 438 12.59 -7.43 16.48
N LEU A 439 11.67 -8.29 15.99
CA LEU A 439 11.78 -8.82 14.63
C LEU A 439 11.56 -7.78 13.53
N ILE A 440 10.80 -6.74 13.82
CA ILE A 440 10.45 -5.69 12.86
C ILE A 440 11.20 -4.38 13.10
N ASP A 441 11.85 -4.21 14.26
CA ASP A 441 12.67 -3.05 14.60
C ASP A 441 14.01 -3.09 13.85
N ARG A 442 14.21 -2.12 12.98
CA ARG A 442 15.45 -1.91 12.21
C ARG A 442 16.37 -0.88 12.85
N SER A 443 15.92 -0.21 13.90
CA SER A 443 16.64 0.86 14.57
C SER A 443 17.89 0.35 15.31
N SER A 444 17.88 -0.91 15.72
CA SER A 444 19.00 -1.57 16.39
C SER A 444 20.28 -1.62 15.53
N ASP A 445 20.13 -1.62 14.20
CA ASP A 445 21.26 -1.66 13.26
C ASP A 445 21.81 -0.26 12.92
N MET A 446 21.19 0.82 13.42
CA MET A 446 21.47 2.22 13.05
C MET A 446 21.91 3.07 14.27
N THR A 447 22.61 2.47 15.23
CA THR A 447 22.97 3.14 16.49
C THR A 447 24.07 4.20 16.34
N GLU A 448 24.94 4.09 15.34
CA GLU A 448 26.02 5.04 15.06
C GLU A 448 25.61 6.10 14.03
N GLU A 449 24.72 5.75 13.12
CA GLU A 449 24.29 6.59 12.00
C GLU A 449 23.16 7.56 12.36
N VAL A 450 22.39 7.25 13.41
CA VAL A 450 21.22 8.02 13.82
C VAL A 450 21.35 8.49 15.26
N ASP A 451 21.11 9.76 15.51
CA ASP A 451 21.01 10.32 16.87
C ASP A 451 19.64 10.01 17.47
N TRP A 452 19.55 8.87 18.15
CA TRP A 452 18.33 8.41 18.81
C TRP A 452 17.95 9.22 20.06
N HIS A 453 18.82 10.10 20.57
CA HIS A 453 18.46 10.99 21.68
C HIS A 453 17.48 12.10 21.25
N ALA A 454 17.50 12.44 19.97
CA ALA A 454 16.58 13.40 19.39
C ALA A 454 15.21 12.80 19.02
N LEU A 455 15.04 11.46 19.15
CA LEU A 455 13.86 10.71 18.70
C LEU A 455 13.28 9.86 19.84
N ASP A 456 11.94 9.84 19.96
CA ASP A 456 11.25 9.12 21.03
C ASP A 456 10.92 7.66 20.64
N LYS A 457 11.86 6.73 20.87
CA LYS A 457 11.63 5.29 20.64
C LYS A 457 10.52 4.70 21.51
N LYS A 458 10.30 5.25 22.71
CA LYS A 458 9.22 4.76 23.58
C LYS A 458 7.86 5.04 22.96
N GLN A 459 7.66 6.22 22.39
CA GLN A 459 6.43 6.55 21.69
C GLN A 459 6.18 5.61 20.51
N VAL A 460 7.23 5.21 19.77
CA VAL A 460 7.12 4.23 18.67
C VAL A 460 6.64 2.88 19.19
N PHE A 461 7.22 2.40 20.29
CA PHE A 461 6.82 1.13 20.89
C PHE A 461 5.38 1.18 21.44
N ASP A 462 4.99 2.26 22.09
CA ASP A 462 3.61 2.44 22.61
C ASP A 462 2.59 2.48 21.45
N ALA A 463 2.92 3.14 20.33
CA ALA A 463 2.08 3.15 19.13
C ALA A 463 1.94 1.74 18.53
N PHE A 464 3.03 1.00 18.43
CA PHE A 464 3.03 -0.41 18.02
C PHE A 464 2.11 -1.24 18.91
N ARG A 465 2.30 -1.20 20.25
CA ARG A 465 1.52 -1.98 21.22
C ARG A 465 0.03 -1.70 21.15
N SER A 466 -0.35 -0.46 20.92
CA SER A 466 -1.76 -0.06 20.83
C SER A 466 -2.50 -0.74 19.67
N ILE A 467 -1.81 -1.01 18.57
CA ILE A 467 -2.37 -1.73 17.42
C ILE A 467 -2.25 -3.24 17.61
N PHE A 468 -1.08 -3.71 18.02
CA PHE A 468 -0.77 -5.13 18.17
C PHE A 468 -1.66 -5.83 19.19
N ASN A 469 -1.99 -5.16 20.29
CA ASN A 469 -2.83 -5.66 21.38
C ASN A 469 -4.27 -5.14 21.33
N ASN A 470 -4.77 -4.66 20.17
CA ASN A 470 -6.12 -4.13 20.08
C ASN A 470 -7.17 -5.26 20.21
N ALA A 471 -7.82 -5.33 21.38
CA ALA A 471 -8.80 -6.35 21.69
C ALA A 471 -10.10 -6.28 20.87
N ASP A 472 -10.39 -5.14 20.25
CA ASP A 472 -11.55 -5.00 19.35
C ASP A 472 -11.37 -5.76 18.03
N ASN A 473 -10.13 -6.04 17.65
CA ASN A 473 -9.77 -6.68 16.38
C ASN A 473 -9.27 -8.11 16.54
N VAL A 474 -8.48 -8.41 17.60
CA VAL A 474 -7.81 -9.70 17.78
C VAL A 474 -7.93 -10.22 19.22
N GLY A 475 -8.09 -11.53 19.38
CA GLY A 475 -8.13 -12.18 20.69
C GLY A 475 -6.81 -12.03 21.46
N HIS A 476 -6.89 -12.05 22.80
CA HIS A 476 -5.73 -11.85 23.66
C HIS A 476 -4.65 -12.91 23.45
N GLU A 477 -5.02 -14.17 23.30
CA GLU A 477 -4.10 -15.32 23.13
C GLU A 477 -3.78 -15.65 21.66
N ALA A 478 -4.29 -14.86 20.71
CA ALA A 478 -4.19 -15.12 19.28
C ALA A 478 -2.86 -14.59 18.69
N TYR A 479 -1.74 -15.19 19.02
CA TYR A 479 -0.40 -14.69 18.67
C TYR A 479 -0.20 -14.47 17.16
N LEU A 480 -0.56 -15.47 16.34
CA LEU A 480 -0.44 -15.34 14.89
C LEU A 480 -1.34 -14.23 14.35
N ASP A 481 -2.59 -14.20 14.82
CA ASP A 481 -3.55 -13.22 14.35
C ASP A 481 -3.15 -11.80 14.79
N LYS A 482 -2.50 -11.62 15.94
CA LYS A 482 -1.90 -10.32 16.33
C LYS A 482 -0.80 -9.88 15.36
N MET A 483 0.07 -10.80 14.93
CA MET A 483 1.14 -10.49 13.99
C MET A 483 0.57 -10.16 12.60
N THR A 484 -0.34 -10.99 12.09
CA THR A 484 -0.99 -10.74 10.79
C THR A 484 -1.85 -9.49 10.82
N HIS A 485 -2.55 -9.22 11.93
CA HIS A 485 -3.32 -7.98 12.12
C HIS A 485 -2.42 -6.74 12.10
N PHE A 486 -1.30 -6.75 12.83
CA PHE A 486 -0.37 -5.62 12.83
C PHE A 486 0.19 -5.37 11.43
N ASP A 487 0.64 -6.43 10.75
CA ASP A 487 1.15 -6.30 9.39
C ASP A 487 0.08 -5.81 8.42
N PHE A 488 -1.14 -6.28 8.55
CA PHE A 488 -2.28 -5.85 7.76
C PHE A 488 -2.62 -4.35 7.99
N LYS A 489 -2.53 -3.88 9.23
CA LYS A 489 -2.84 -2.48 9.59
C LYS A 489 -1.71 -1.49 9.30
N CYS A 490 -0.45 -1.94 9.26
CA CYS A 490 0.72 -1.07 9.21
C CYS A 490 1.64 -1.36 8.01
N SER A 491 2.10 -2.60 7.86
CA SER A 491 3.02 -2.99 6.79
C SER A 491 2.34 -3.01 5.42
N LEU A 492 1.15 -3.58 5.32
CA LEU A 492 0.40 -3.67 4.07
C LEU A 492 0.06 -2.29 3.48
N PRO A 493 -0.47 -1.29 4.23
CA PRO A 493 -0.67 0.05 3.69
C PRO A 493 0.61 0.70 3.13
N ALA A 494 1.77 0.41 3.71
CA ALA A 494 3.06 0.86 3.18
C ALA A 494 3.41 0.19 1.83
N LEU A 495 3.14 -1.11 1.69
CA LEU A 495 3.31 -1.81 0.41
C LEU A 495 2.33 -1.32 -0.65
N LEU A 496 1.08 -1.04 -0.26
CA LEU A 496 0.07 -0.47 -1.16
C LEU A 496 0.39 0.96 -1.57
N HIS A 497 1.00 1.74 -0.67
CA HIS A 497 1.53 3.05 -1.02
C HIS A 497 2.58 2.94 -2.14
N ILE A 498 3.55 2.03 -2.01
CA ILE A 498 4.53 1.77 -3.07
C ILE A 498 3.82 1.35 -4.36
N GLU A 499 2.95 0.33 -4.28
CA GLU A 499 2.22 -0.23 -5.43
C GLU A 499 1.49 0.86 -6.23
N ASP A 500 0.70 1.71 -5.54
CA ASP A 500 -0.01 2.81 -6.18
C ASP A 500 0.95 3.85 -6.77
N ARG A 501 1.98 4.28 -6.00
CA ARG A 501 2.84 5.40 -6.39
C ARG A 501 3.74 5.08 -7.57
N VAL A 502 4.38 3.88 -7.55
CA VAL A 502 5.30 3.50 -8.63
C VAL A 502 4.55 3.19 -9.93
N ALA A 503 3.33 2.64 -9.84
CA ALA A 503 2.50 2.43 -11.01
C ALA A 503 1.98 3.77 -11.55
N MET A 504 1.45 4.63 -10.67
CA MET A 504 0.89 5.93 -11.09
C MET A 504 1.92 6.93 -11.56
N ALA A 505 3.19 6.82 -11.19
CA ALA A 505 4.27 7.60 -11.78
C ALA A 505 4.28 7.52 -13.32
N HIS A 506 3.80 6.42 -13.86
CA HIS A 506 3.73 6.12 -15.30
C HIS A 506 2.30 6.09 -15.85
N GLY A 507 1.29 6.53 -15.11
CA GLY A 507 -0.11 6.50 -15.53
C GLY A 507 -0.67 5.07 -15.67
N LEU A 508 -0.22 4.14 -14.84
CA LEU A 508 -0.62 2.74 -14.81
C LEU A 508 -1.45 2.44 -13.55
N GLU A 509 -2.57 1.72 -13.71
CA GLU A 509 -3.37 1.24 -12.59
C GLU A 509 -2.94 -0.15 -12.14
N SER A 510 -2.51 -0.31 -10.88
CA SER A 510 -2.36 -1.63 -10.27
C SER A 510 -3.60 -2.03 -9.48
N ARG A 511 -4.05 -3.27 -9.67
CA ARG A 511 -5.17 -3.93 -8.98
C ARG A 511 -4.69 -5.12 -8.19
N VAL A 512 -5.25 -5.34 -7.02
CA VAL A 512 -4.77 -6.32 -6.03
C VAL A 512 -5.91 -7.25 -5.58
N PRO A 513 -6.23 -8.31 -6.35
CA PRO A 513 -7.42 -9.14 -6.10
C PRO A 513 -7.42 -9.88 -4.75
N PHE A 514 -6.29 -10.07 -4.11
CA PHE A 514 -6.26 -10.59 -2.74
C PHE A 514 -6.91 -9.64 -1.73
N LEU A 515 -6.93 -8.34 -2.01
CA LEU A 515 -7.51 -7.32 -1.15
C LEU A 515 -8.95 -6.97 -1.58
N ASP A 516 -9.78 -7.97 -1.52
CA ASP A 516 -11.22 -7.83 -1.68
C ASP A 516 -11.91 -8.14 -0.35
N HIS A 517 -12.80 -7.26 0.13
CA HIS A 517 -13.29 -7.35 1.50
C HIS A 517 -14.00 -8.67 1.84
N PRO A 518 -14.80 -9.31 0.95
CA PRO A 518 -15.39 -10.60 1.28
C PRO A 518 -14.34 -11.69 1.47
N LEU A 519 -13.24 -11.63 0.70
CA LEU A 519 -12.11 -12.55 0.82
C LEU A 519 -11.32 -12.32 2.12
N VAL A 520 -11.04 -11.05 2.45
CA VAL A 520 -10.28 -10.69 3.66
C VAL A 520 -11.08 -10.99 4.93
N GLU A 521 -12.37 -10.66 4.96
CA GLU A 521 -13.26 -10.97 6.08
C GLU A 521 -13.34 -12.48 6.31
N PHE A 522 -13.49 -13.27 5.24
CA PHE A 522 -13.40 -14.73 5.32
C PHE A 522 -12.03 -15.20 5.83
N ALA A 523 -10.93 -14.71 5.28
CA ALA A 523 -9.59 -15.12 5.69
C ALA A 523 -9.28 -14.79 7.17
N ALA A 524 -9.91 -13.76 7.73
CA ALA A 524 -9.81 -13.39 9.14
C ALA A 524 -10.55 -14.40 10.06
N THR A 525 -11.46 -15.23 9.53
CA THR A 525 -12.13 -16.28 10.31
C THR A 525 -11.37 -17.61 10.30
N VAL A 526 -10.39 -17.80 9.43
CA VAL A 526 -9.71 -19.10 9.23
C VAL A 526 -8.75 -19.39 10.38
N PRO A 527 -8.84 -20.56 11.04
CA PRO A 527 -7.93 -20.96 12.11
C PRO A 527 -6.47 -21.06 11.66
N ALA A 528 -5.55 -20.79 12.60
CA ALA A 528 -4.11 -20.81 12.34
C ALA A 528 -3.59 -22.18 11.86
N ASP A 529 -4.14 -23.28 12.39
CA ASP A 529 -3.79 -24.64 12.01
C ASP A 529 -4.22 -25.01 10.58
N VAL A 530 -5.27 -24.35 10.05
CA VAL A 530 -5.67 -24.46 8.64
C VAL A 530 -4.78 -23.60 7.75
N LYS A 531 -4.42 -22.38 8.20
CA LYS A 531 -3.53 -21.48 7.45
C LYS A 531 -2.12 -22.05 7.28
N PHE A 532 -1.59 -22.75 8.32
CA PHE A 532 -0.21 -23.22 8.44
C PHE A 532 -0.06 -24.72 8.67
N SER A 533 -1.03 -25.52 8.31
CA SER A 533 -0.96 -26.97 8.52
C SER A 533 0.39 -27.55 8.06
N GLY A 534 1.04 -28.32 8.94
CA GLY A 534 2.36 -28.87 8.70
C GLY A 534 3.51 -27.86 8.69
N GLY A 535 3.30 -26.60 9.13
CA GLY A 535 4.32 -25.53 9.09
C GLY A 535 4.63 -25.03 7.68
N ASP A 536 3.72 -25.24 6.73
CA ASP A 536 3.86 -24.79 5.34
C ASP A 536 3.25 -23.39 5.19
N ILE A 537 4.08 -22.41 4.80
CA ILE A 537 3.63 -21.03 4.53
C ILE A 537 2.62 -21.02 3.39
N LYS A 538 1.55 -20.20 3.53
CA LYS A 538 0.43 -20.16 2.58
C LYS A 538 -0.25 -21.51 2.34
N HIS A 539 -0.24 -22.39 3.35
CA HIS A 539 -0.76 -23.74 3.21
C HIS A 539 -2.17 -23.77 2.63
N LEU A 540 -3.10 -23.01 3.22
CA LEU A 540 -4.48 -22.95 2.72
C LEU A 540 -4.56 -22.51 1.26
N LEU A 541 -3.80 -21.48 0.86
CA LEU A 541 -3.77 -20.99 -0.54
C LEU A 541 -3.24 -22.09 -1.50
N LYS A 542 -2.17 -22.79 -1.11
CA LYS A 542 -1.61 -23.90 -1.89
C LYS A 542 -2.59 -25.08 -1.99
N ARG A 543 -3.29 -25.39 -0.92
CA ARG A 543 -4.31 -26.46 -0.91
C ARG A 543 -5.51 -26.11 -1.79
N ALA A 544 -6.01 -24.90 -1.66
CA ALA A 544 -7.17 -24.42 -2.40
C ALA A 544 -6.89 -24.30 -3.91
N LEU A 545 -5.75 -23.76 -4.30
CA LEU A 545 -5.47 -23.28 -5.66
C LEU A 545 -4.12 -23.73 -6.24
N GLY A 546 -3.36 -24.56 -5.50
CA GLY A 546 -2.04 -25.02 -5.97
C GLY A 546 -2.11 -25.84 -7.26
N SER A 547 -3.22 -26.55 -7.53
CA SER A 547 -3.45 -27.24 -8.79
C SER A 547 -3.53 -26.34 -10.03
N GLU A 548 -3.70 -25.03 -9.83
CA GLU A 548 -3.68 -24.04 -10.91
C GLU A 548 -2.26 -23.62 -11.30
N LEU A 549 -1.25 -23.96 -10.50
CA LEU A 549 0.14 -23.52 -10.69
C LEU A 549 1.06 -24.66 -11.14
N PRO A 550 2.11 -24.36 -11.92
CA PRO A 550 3.16 -25.34 -12.20
C PRO A 550 3.86 -25.82 -10.92
N ASP A 551 4.22 -27.09 -10.87
CA ASP A 551 4.94 -27.69 -9.74
C ASP A 551 6.23 -26.94 -9.36
N SER A 552 6.95 -26.41 -10.34
CA SER A 552 8.18 -25.63 -10.12
C SER A 552 7.93 -24.33 -9.34
N ILE A 553 6.78 -23.69 -9.54
CA ILE A 553 6.35 -22.50 -8.80
C ILE A 553 5.83 -22.90 -7.40
N LEU A 554 4.97 -23.93 -7.36
CA LEU A 554 4.31 -24.35 -6.12
C LEU A 554 5.32 -24.84 -5.07
N ARG A 555 6.36 -25.56 -5.50
CA ARG A 555 7.40 -26.15 -4.62
C ARG A 555 8.64 -25.28 -4.45
N ARG A 556 8.62 -24.08 -5.01
CA ARG A 556 9.74 -23.13 -4.93
C ARG A 556 10.05 -22.75 -3.48
N ARG A 557 11.35 -22.81 -3.09
CA ARG A 557 11.82 -22.46 -1.73
C ARG A 557 12.78 -21.28 -1.69
N ASP A 558 13.35 -20.92 -2.83
CA ASP A 558 14.35 -19.85 -2.99
C ASP A 558 13.74 -18.49 -3.33
N LYS A 559 12.41 -18.31 -3.12
CA LYS A 559 11.72 -17.04 -3.42
C LYS A 559 12.23 -15.91 -2.55
N MET A 560 12.72 -14.88 -3.21
CA MET A 560 13.09 -13.60 -2.60
C MET A 560 12.06 -12.52 -3.01
N GLY A 561 11.78 -11.58 -2.09
CA GLY A 561 10.85 -10.49 -2.36
C GLY A 561 11.49 -9.37 -3.19
N PHE A 562 11.64 -9.54 -4.49
CA PHE A 562 12.29 -8.63 -5.44
C PHE A 562 13.70 -8.21 -4.95
N PRO A 563 14.67 -9.12 -4.96
CA PRO A 563 16.02 -8.84 -4.46
C PRO A 563 16.70 -7.79 -5.34
N VAL A 564 17.34 -6.80 -4.72
CA VAL A 564 18.10 -5.75 -5.41
C VAL A 564 19.57 -5.88 -5.01
N PRO A 565 20.53 -5.88 -5.93
CA PRO A 565 21.96 -6.05 -5.65
C PRO A 565 22.59 -4.76 -5.08
N LEU A 566 21.95 -4.14 -4.09
CA LEU A 566 22.41 -2.87 -3.51
C LEU A 566 23.77 -2.95 -2.88
N LYS A 567 24.09 -4.08 -2.21
CA LYS A 567 25.41 -4.27 -1.60
C LYS A 567 26.52 -4.25 -2.64
N GLU A 568 26.32 -5.00 -3.72
CA GLU A 568 27.26 -5.10 -4.82
C GLU A 568 27.39 -3.75 -5.54
N TRP A 569 26.29 -3.10 -5.82
CA TRP A 569 26.26 -1.78 -6.46
C TRP A 569 26.96 -0.71 -5.62
N PHE A 570 26.71 -0.64 -4.31
CA PHE A 570 27.33 0.35 -3.43
C PHE A 570 28.81 0.05 -3.15
N ALA A 571 29.24 -1.21 -3.24
CA ALA A 571 30.65 -1.56 -3.20
C ALA A 571 31.38 -1.25 -4.52
N GLY A 572 30.67 -1.18 -5.65
CA GLY A 572 31.17 -0.97 -7.00
C GLY A 572 30.61 0.31 -7.65
N GLU A 573 29.65 0.11 -8.55
CA GLU A 573 29.18 1.12 -9.52
C GLU A 573 28.53 2.36 -8.88
N LEU A 574 27.91 2.19 -7.71
CA LEU A 574 27.23 3.29 -7.01
C LEU A 574 28.04 3.90 -5.87
N ARG A 575 29.31 3.52 -5.72
CA ARG A 575 30.16 4.00 -4.62
C ARG A 575 30.31 5.51 -4.63
N ASP A 576 30.60 6.10 -5.78
CA ASP A 576 30.77 7.55 -5.92
C ASP A 576 29.45 8.29 -5.65
N PHE A 577 28.32 7.75 -6.16
CA PHE A 577 26.99 8.30 -5.90
C PHE A 577 26.67 8.36 -4.40
N MET A 578 26.98 7.28 -3.65
CA MET A 578 26.83 7.25 -2.19
C MET A 578 27.71 8.27 -1.48
N GLN A 579 28.98 8.35 -1.90
CA GLN A 579 29.92 9.31 -1.32
C GLN A 579 29.49 10.76 -1.56
N ASP A 580 29.05 11.10 -2.77
CA ASP A 580 28.61 12.44 -3.11
C ASP A 580 27.34 12.83 -2.35
N THR A 581 26.40 11.89 -2.20
CA THR A 581 25.15 12.11 -1.45
C THR A 581 25.45 12.49 0.01
N PHE A 582 26.26 11.69 0.73
CA PHE A 582 26.50 11.89 2.17
C PHE A 582 27.65 12.85 2.50
N ARG A 583 28.55 13.16 1.57
CA ARG A 583 29.60 14.20 1.76
C ARG A 583 29.07 15.60 1.56
N SER A 584 27.86 15.76 1.05
CA SER A 584 27.25 17.07 0.86
C SER A 584 27.16 17.84 2.17
N ARG A 585 27.27 19.18 2.10
CA ARG A 585 27.10 20.04 3.28
C ARG A 585 25.72 19.88 3.90
N ALA A 586 24.72 19.67 3.07
CA ALA A 586 23.33 19.46 3.50
C ALA A 586 23.22 18.20 4.35
N ALA A 587 23.69 17.04 3.85
CA ALA A 587 23.62 15.76 4.57
C ALA A 587 24.35 15.83 5.93
N ARG A 588 25.51 16.47 5.98
CA ARG A 588 26.27 16.66 7.23
C ARG A 588 25.61 17.60 8.24
N SER A 589 24.65 18.40 7.81
CA SER A 589 23.90 19.31 8.69
C SER A 589 22.58 18.74 9.22
N ARG A 590 22.22 17.51 8.85
CA ARG A 590 20.97 16.88 9.34
C ARG A 590 21.09 16.61 10.86
N PRO A 591 20.15 17.11 11.69
CA PRO A 591 20.28 17.02 13.14
C PRO A 591 20.12 15.59 13.70
N PHE A 592 19.53 14.68 12.93
CA PHE A 592 19.24 13.31 13.35
C PHE A 592 20.18 12.28 12.72
N MET A 593 21.07 12.66 11.79
CA MET A 593 21.90 11.72 11.02
C MET A 593 23.39 12.07 11.10
N ASN A 594 24.21 11.07 11.39
CA ASN A 594 25.65 11.15 11.31
C ASN A 594 26.14 10.65 9.93
N ALA A 595 26.27 11.56 8.96
CA ALA A 595 26.66 11.23 7.60
C ALA A 595 28.05 10.57 7.50
N ASP A 596 29.00 10.93 8.37
CA ASP A 596 30.35 10.33 8.39
C ASP A 596 30.28 8.88 8.90
N ALA A 597 29.43 8.57 9.87
CA ALA A 597 29.18 7.20 10.31
C ALA A 597 28.48 6.35 9.22
N VAL A 598 27.53 6.95 8.48
CA VAL A 598 26.90 6.28 7.32
C VAL A 598 27.99 5.88 6.31
N LEU A 599 28.89 6.81 5.95
CA LEU A 599 29.99 6.54 5.00
C LEU A 599 30.99 5.50 5.52
N ALA A 600 31.26 5.45 6.83
CA ALA A 600 32.19 4.50 7.42
C ALA A 600 31.62 3.07 7.48
N ASN A 601 30.30 2.94 7.58
CA ASN A 601 29.63 1.67 7.85
C ASN A 601 28.93 1.05 6.62
N PHE A 602 28.78 1.77 5.48
CA PHE A 602 28.04 1.21 4.36
C PHE A 602 28.72 -0.02 3.72
N ASP A 603 30.05 -0.10 3.72
CA ASP A 603 30.81 -1.29 3.25
C ASP A 603 30.57 -2.54 4.13
N ARG A 604 30.09 -2.36 5.38
CA ARG A 604 29.78 -3.43 6.32
C ARG A 604 28.35 -3.94 6.24
N ALA A 605 27.52 -3.33 5.40
CA ALA A 605 26.12 -3.72 5.26
C ALA A 605 25.99 -5.18 4.80
N GLU A 606 25.09 -5.92 5.43
CA GLU A 606 24.77 -7.29 5.03
C GLU A 606 24.07 -7.30 3.66
N GLN A 607 24.19 -8.42 2.94
CA GLN A 607 23.41 -8.65 1.74
C GLN A 607 21.91 -8.57 2.10
N PHE A 608 21.12 -7.83 1.32
CA PHE A 608 19.70 -7.53 1.56
C PHE A 608 19.40 -6.62 2.77
N SER A 609 20.42 -5.96 3.35
CA SER A 609 20.19 -4.96 4.40
C SER A 609 19.33 -3.81 3.87
N ARG A 610 18.28 -3.48 4.60
CA ARG A 610 17.43 -2.32 4.31
C ARG A 610 17.96 -1.02 4.90
N LYS A 611 18.98 -1.06 5.76
CA LYS A 611 19.58 0.10 6.43
C LYS A 611 20.06 1.14 5.42
N THR A 612 20.94 0.72 4.51
CA THR A 612 21.51 1.63 3.50
C THR A 612 20.44 2.24 2.62
N TRP A 613 19.46 1.42 2.19
CA TRP A 613 18.29 1.90 1.44
C TRP A 613 17.52 2.96 2.21
N GLY A 614 17.21 2.70 3.48
CA GLY A 614 16.44 3.62 4.31
C GLY A 614 17.12 4.97 4.48
N LEU A 615 18.44 4.97 4.75
CA LEU A 615 19.21 6.20 4.97
C LEU A 615 19.42 7.01 3.68
N ILE A 616 19.71 6.35 2.54
CA ILE A 616 19.88 7.06 1.26
C ILE A 616 18.55 7.65 0.76
N SER A 617 17.47 6.89 0.87
CA SER A 617 16.13 7.37 0.48
C SER A 617 15.69 8.57 1.33
N LEU A 618 16.02 8.56 2.63
CA LEU A 618 15.73 9.65 3.54
C LEU A 618 16.55 10.91 3.20
N GLU A 619 17.84 10.78 2.88
CA GLU A 619 18.66 11.93 2.50
C GLU A 619 18.21 12.52 1.16
N ILE A 620 17.94 11.69 0.14
CA ILE A 620 17.40 12.16 -1.14
C ILE A 620 16.08 12.92 -0.94
N TRP A 621 15.19 12.39 -0.08
CA TRP A 621 13.94 13.06 0.26
C TRP A 621 14.15 14.45 0.88
N HIS A 622 15.10 14.56 1.82
CA HIS A 622 15.44 15.88 2.39
C HIS A 622 15.97 16.85 1.33
N GLN A 623 16.83 16.38 0.43
CA GLN A 623 17.34 17.21 -0.66
C GLN A 623 16.22 17.69 -1.58
N MET A 624 15.26 16.84 -1.89
CA MET A 624 14.16 17.17 -2.82
C MET A 624 13.10 18.08 -2.21
N PHE A 625 12.73 17.87 -0.97
CA PHE A 625 11.59 18.56 -0.36
C PHE A 625 12.00 19.63 0.66
N HIS A 626 12.99 19.37 1.52
CA HIS A 626 13.37 20.30 2.58
C HIS A 626 14.38 21.35 2.09
N ASP A 627 15.42 20.95 1.37
CA ASP A 627 16.39 21.89 0.84
C ASP A 627 15.77 22.81 -0.24
N ARG A 628 14.71 22.34 -0.90
CA ARG A 628 13.91 23.08 -1.88
C ARG A 628 12.59 23.64 -1.33
N ALA A 629 12.39 23.65 -0.02
CA ALA A 629 11.14 24.10 0.60
C ALA A 629 10.69 25.49 0.13
N SER A 630 11.63 26.44 0.00
CA SER A 630 11.32 27.78 -0.48
C SER A 630 10.80 27.84 -1.92
N GLU A 631 11.23 26.94 -2.79
CA GLU A 631 10.74 26.82 -4.17
C GLU A 631 9.31 26.27 -4.17
N ILE A 632 9.08 25.18 -3.43
CA ILE A 632 7.77 24.51 -3.33
C ILE A 632 6.72 25.48 -2.75
N LEU A 633 7.03 26.15 -1.66
CA LEU A 633 6.12 27.13 -1.04
C LEU A 633 5.85 28.35 -1.91
N ARG A 634 6.75 28.69 -2.84
CA ARG A 634 6.53 29.74 -3.82
C ARG A 634 5.70 29.31 -5.04
N ALA A 635 5.57 28.02 -5.32
CA ALA A 635 4.86 27.52 -6.50
C ALA A 635 3.44 28.09 -6.62
N PHE A 636 2.72 28.22 -5.51
CA PHE A 636 1.41 28.88 -5.48
C PHE A 636 1.52 30.41 -5.61
N LYS A 637 2.57 31.04 -5.03
CA LYS A 637 2.73 32.51 -5.00
C LYS A 637 3.23 33.07 -6.34
N SER A 638 4.06 32.32 -7.09
CA SER A 638 4.78 32.77 -8.28
C SER A 638 4.09 32.46 -9.61
N ALA A 639 3.10 31.56 -9.66
CA ALA A 639 2.30 31.37 -10.86
C ALA A 639 1.54 32.67 -11.15
N GLY A 640 2.05 33.47 -12.09
CA GLY A 640 1.54 34.81 -12.43
C GLY A 640 0.09 34.78 -12.96
N PRO A 641 -0.51 35.96 -13.25
CA PRO A 641 -1.91 36.11 -13.65
C PRO A 641 -2.27 35.54 -15.04
N GLY A 642 -1.51 34.57 -15.56
CA GLY A 642 -1.57 34.08 -16.94
C GLY A 642 -2.36 32.81 -17.21
N PHE A 643 -3.06 32.22 -16.22
CA PHE A 643 -4.01 31.13 -16.46
C PHE A 643 -5.45 31.66 -16.36
N GLY A 644 -5.92 32.24 -17.48
CA GLY A 644 -7.30 32.67 -17.69
C GLY A 644 -8.15 31.55 -18.32
#